data_30210448481daca2ba3927e35ed5de28
#
_entry.id   30210448481daca2ba3927e35ed5de28
#
_cell.length_a   1.000
_cell.length_b   1.000
_cell.length_c   1.000
_cell.angle_alpha   90.00
_cell.angle_beta   90.00
_cell.angle_gamma   90.00
#
_symmetry.space_group_name_H-M   'P 1'
#
loop_
_entity.id
_entity.type
_entity.pdbx_description
1 polymer ?
#
loop_
_entity_poly.entity_id
_entity_poly.type
_entity_poly.pdbx_seq_one_letter_code
_entity_poly.pdbx_strand_id
1 'polypeptide(L)'
;MQIGQNGRRLGAVLLAFGLAAGMMPTGQVSAAKKAKLAKKTLTLTVGQTKKISVKNKKKGKTYTFKSSRTKIAKVSKKGSVTAKKAGKAVITVKEVTKKKRKKSRTVGKVKVTVKAKKVTTKPTVTSTPTPAGKQNSPTPAVTPTVTPKVPWTAYEWQEYDLASRLDQTGTYDAAKKTLTLSGITGVTFPLDSALAKGQVLAVEIKANITGTDGFRCWLSDKNGTVLSDRYNAASDQDFAEGENSLSFQVTAKKEADCFRIEGRTTDIQKMVIQSIRVRFTNELTVIPVMDPYEPAEEQAADTANLKLTESFSEKDGKLMNNPLITQAFMADPAAIEVDGRLYVYGTADKMESDIKGRIKENGYNTSEIYCISSSDLVNWRDEGAIDTKAAASWVDHSWAPTICKKGDYFYLYFANGSAGIAVLRSKSPTGPWEDPIGKALINENTPNCSRTEVPWLFDPAVLVDDDGTGYLYFGGGKTAGEEGSSSPKSTRVVKLGADMISLDGDPVQLQPAWLFEDSEINKINGKYYYSYCTNWSVPSDYGYFSSANIAYYTSDRPMTGFDWTKPAKVFANPGSVFGTYYNNHHKMVQFKGEWYMIYHTVILQEKAYADAVLAKGNSGANYRCMHIDKLNIGEDGSLSATATYEGVDPVASITPYEKTNATTMAWNGGLKTVYSESQKAMVLDSIHTGDWLGMDSVDFGDEGASSLKMSVASATAEGKIEIYLDAASTEKGGTKVGEVALSHTGGDTTYQELSTALSSKITGKHKVFFVFRGKGYHVASWQFAK
;
A
#
# COMPACT_ATOMS: atom_id res chain seq x y z
N MET A 1 -44.61 -42.24 4.87
CA MET A 1 -44.38 -42.46 3.48
C MET A 1 -43.11 -41.69 3.05
N GLN A 2 -42.06 -42.39 2.93
CA GLN A 2 -40.83 -42.21 2.14
C GLN A 2 -41.07 -41.28 0.92
N ILE A 3 -40.14 -40.42 0.46
CA ILE A 3 -38.77 -40.47 -0.06
C ILE A 3 -38.53 -39.02 -0.49
N GLY A 4 -37.42 -38.43 -0.47
CA GLY A 4 -36.02 -38.75 -0.56
C GLY A 4 -35.09 -37.50 -0.52
N GLN A 5 -33.95 -37.79 -0.02
CA GLN A 5 -32.83 -36.89 0.19
C GLN A 5 -32.16 -36.45 -1.14
N ASN A 6 -31.67 -35.21 -1.16
CA ASN A 6 -30.34 -34.92 -1.73
C ASN A 6 -29.81 -33.59 -1.16
N GLY A 7 -29.01 -33.71 -0.15
CA GLY A 7 -28.20 -32.62 0.40
C GLY A 7 -26.85 -32.57 -0.28
N ARG A 8 -26.36 -31.39 -0.58
CA ARG A 8 -24.93 -31.14 -0.78
C ARG A 8 -24.40 -30.29 0.37
N ARG A 9 -23.50 -30.91 1.11
CA ARG A 9 -22.77 -30.32 2.23
C ARG A 9 -21.66 -29.42 1.73
N LEU A 10 -21.56 -28.19 2.25
CA LEU A 10 -20.31 -27.45 2.34
C LEU A 10 -19.61 -27.91 3.63
N GLY A 11 -18.38 -28.36 3.49
CA GLY A 11 -17.54 -28.75 4.62
C GLY A 11 -16.68 -27.59 5.10
N ALA A 12 -16.85 -27.26 6.38
CA ALA A 12 -15.90 -26.47 7.14
C ALA A 12 -14.70 -27.35 7.51
N VAL A 13 -13.47 -26.86 7.32
CA VAL A 13 -12.23 -27.52 7.76
C VAL A 13 -11.85 -26.98 9.12
N LEU A 14 -11.95 -27.84 10.13
CA LEU A 14 -11.32 -27.69 11.43
C LEU A 14 -10.06 -28.57 11.45
N LEU A 15 -8.94 -28.01 11.88
CA LEU A 15 -7.71 -28.74 12.21
C LEU A 15 -7.90 -29.60 13.44
N ALA A 16 -7.43 -30.85 13.38
CA ALA A 16 -6.97 -31.59 14.56
C ALA A 16 -5.92 -32.63 14.16
N PHE A 17 -4.90 -32.73 14.97
CA PHE A 17 -3.74 -33.61 14.92
C PHE A 17 -4.11 -35.11 15.10
N GLY A 18 -3.28 -35.99 14.56
CA GLY A 18 -3.24 -37.39 14.99
C GLY A 18 -2.37 -38.32 14.13
N LEU A 19 -1.39 -38.85 14.76
CA LEU A 19 -0.29 -39.74 14.35
C LEU A 19 -0.67 -41.09 13.70
N ALA A 20 0.31 -41.49 12.85
CA ALA A 20 1.02 -42.79 12.83
C ALA A 20 0.56 -43.96 11.92
N ALA A 21 1.54 -44.34 11.15
CA ALA A 21 2.06 -45.71 10.85
C ALA A 21 1.39 -46.59 9.80
N GLY A 22 2.18 -46.99 8.81
CA GLY A 22 2.23 -48.34 8.38
C GLY A 22 2.30 -48.69 6.89
N MET A 23 3.54 -48.90 6.36
CA MET A 23 3.97 -49.95 5.38
C MET A 23 3.53 -49.92 3.91
N MET A 24 4.45 -49.50 3.03
CA MET A 24 5.33 -50.16 2.03
C MET A 24 4.69 -50.93 0.86
N PRO A 25 5.45 -51.20 -0.27
CA PRO A 25 5.75 -50.26 -1.36
C PRO A 25 5.36 -50.85 -2.74
N THR A 26 5.11 -50.01 -3.71
CA THR A 26 5.14 -50.41 -5.12
C THR A 26 5.89 -49.39 -5.96
N GLY A 27 6.76 -49.90 -6.82
CA GLY A 27 7.83 -49.30 -7.57
C GLY A 27 7.57 -47.90 -8.15
N GLN A 28 8.41 -46.98 -7.78
CA GLN A 28 8.53 -45.66 -8.43
C GLN A 28 9.34 -45.80 -9.72
N VAL A 29 8.66 -45.62 -10.85
CA VAL A 29 9.33 -45.23 -12.10
C VAL A 29 9.82 -43.79 -11.90
N SER A 30 11.13 -43.63 -11.67
CA SER A 30 11.76 -42.30 -11.50
C SER A 30 11.52 -41.46 -12.75
N ALA A 31 10.64 -40.48 -12.63
CA ALA A 31 10.42 -39.46 -13.66
C ALA A 31 11.71 -38.70 -13.95
N ALA A 32 12.25 -38.78 -15.15
CA ALA A 32 13.50 -38.13 -15.55
C ALA A 32 13.45 -36.63 -15.30
N LYS A 33 14.33 -36.10 -14.43
CA LYS A 33 14.40 -34.68 -14.01
C LYS A 33 14.44 -33.77 -15.23
N LYS A 34 13.58 -32.72 -15.23
CA LYS A 34 13.47 -31.71 -16.32
C LYS A 34 14.74 -30.83 -16.32
N ALA A 35 15.17 -30.34 -17.51
CA ALA A 35 16.26 -29.36 -17.60
C ALA A 35 15.84 -28.07 -16.90
N LYS A 36 16.74 -27.48 -16.08
CA LYS A 36 16.53 -26.23 -15.36
C LYS A 36 17.79 -25.34 -15.39
N LEU A 37 17.59 -24.04 -15.19
CA LEU A 37 18.71 -23.08 -15.09
C LEU A 37 19.44 -23.27 -13.75
N ALA A 38 20.79 -23.15 -13.78
CA ALA A 38 21.57 -23.17 -12.54
C ALA A 38 21.45 -21.87 -11.73
N LYS A 39 21.27 -20.73 -12.42
CA LYS A 39 21.00 -19.41 -11.81
C LYS A 39 19.96 -18.67 -12.65
N LYS A 40 19.06 -17.94 -12.01
CA LYS A 40 18.03 -17.12 -12.67
C LYS A 40 18.47 -15.66 -12.82
N THR A 41 19.52 -15.24 -12.11
CA THR A 41 20.09 -13.89 -12.16
C THR A 41 21.57 -13.92 -12.49
N LEU A 42 22.09 -12.83 -13.09
CA LEU A 42 23.49 -12.67 -13.44
C LEU A 42 23.86 -11.20 -13.39
N THR A 43 24.75 -10.80 -12.49
CA THR A 43 25.30 -9.45 -12.45
C THR A 43 26.68 -9.43 -13.07
N LEU A 44 26.93 -8.45 -13.94
CA LEU A 44 28.19 -8.24 -14.66
C LEU A 44 28.54 -6.75 -14.67
N THR A 45 29.83 -6.43 -14.75
CA THR A 45 30.31 -5.08 -15.08
C THR A 45 30.58 -5.00 -16.58
N VAL A 46 30.43 -3.81 -17.18
CA VAL A 46 30.73 -3.61 -18.62
C VAL A 46 32.10 -4.20 -18.98
N GLY A 47 32.12 -5.02 -20.04
CA GLY A 47 33.29 -5.79 -20.49
C GLY A 47 33.34 -7.22 -19.94
N GLN A 48 32.69 -7.54 -18.83
CA GLN A 48 32.73 -8.89 -18.28
C GLN A 48 31.92 -9.89 -19.11
N THR A 49 32.36 -11.15 -19.09
CA THR A 49 31.65 -12.27 -19.72
C THR A 49 31.45 -13.41 -18.73
N LYS A 50 30.23 -13.98 -18.65
CA LYS A 50 29.91 -15.13 -17.81
C LYS A 50 28.97 -16.09 -18.52
N LYS A 51 29.14 -17.41 -18.29
CA LYS A 51 28.39 -18.47 -18.95
C LYS A 51 27.11 -18.84 -18.17
N ILE A 52 25.96 -18.94 -18.85
CA ILE A 52 24.74 -19.50 -18.29
C ILE A 52 24.84 -21.02 -18.30
N SER A 53 24.64 -21.64 -17.13
CA SER A 53 24.66 -23.10 -16.97
C SER A 53 23.21 -23.63 -16.89
N VAL A 54 22.97 -24.74 -17.64
CA VAL A 54 21.71 -25.47 -17.61
C VAL A 54 22.00 -26.83 -16.95
N LYS A 55 21.30 -27.13 -15.85
CA LYS A 55 21.34 -28.41 -15.15
C LYS A 55 20.39 -29.43 -15.80
N ASN A 56 20.61 -30.72 -15.61
CA ASN A 56 19.79 -31.82 -16.12
C ASN A 56 19.56 -31.76 -17.64
N LYS A 57 20.62 -31.44 -18.38
CA LYS A 57 20.56 -31.46 -19.85
C LYS A 57 20.23 -32.84 -20.36
N LYS A 58 19.34 -32.95 -21.34
CA LYS A 58 18.95 -34.23 -21.96
C LYS A 58 19.79 -34.54 -23.19
N LYS A 59 20.23 -35.79 -23.31
CA LYS A 59 20.92 -36.29 -24.51
C LYS A 59 20.04 -36.13 -25.76
N GLY A 60 20.57 -35.64 -26.87
CA GLY A 60 19.79 -35.36 -28.10
C GLY A 60 18.99 -34.05 -28.14
N LYS A 61 19.10 -33.18 -27.12
CA LYS A 61 18.49 -31.85 -27.12
C LYS A 61 19.55 -30.75 -27.30
N THR A 62 19.20 -29.70 -27.98
CA THR A 62 19.99 -28.45 -28.08
C THR A 62 19.38 -27.35 -27.23
N TYR A 63 20.23 -26.41 -26.77
CA TYR A 63 19.78 -25.28 -25.95
C TYR A 63 20.13 -23.98 -26.69
N THR A 64 19.15 -23.12 -26.87
CA THR A 64 19.30 -21.81 -27.52
C THR A 64 19.14 -20.70 -26.49
N PHE A 65 19.85 -19.60 -26.71
CA PHE A 65 19.92 -18.44 -25.81
C PHE A 65 19.59 -17.20 -26.61
N LYS A 66 18.62 -16.39 -26.16
CA LYS A 66 18.25 -15.13 -26.80
C LYS A 66 18.25 -14.01 -25.77
N SER A 67 18.93 -12.91 -26.03
CA SER A 67 18.90 -11.71 -25.19
C SER A 67 17.77 -10.80 -25.62
N SER A 68 17.06 -10.23 -24.67
CA SER A 68 16.05 -9.19 -24.90
C SER A 68 16.71 -7.85 -25.32
N ARG A 69 17.94 -7.57 -24.86
CA ARG A 69 18.66 -6.32 -25.11
C ARG A 69 20.12 -6.60 -25.43
N THR A 70 20.43 -6.87 -26.69
CA THR A 70 21.79 -7.23 -27.12
C THR A 70 22.80 -6.10 -27.00
N LYS A 71 22.34 -4.83 -27.01
CA LYS A 71 23.17 -3.65 -26.74
C LYS A 71 23.66 -3.58 -25.29
N ILE A 72 22.89 -4.17 -24.34
CA ILE A 72 23.25 -4.23 -22.92
C ILE A 72 24.02 -5.51 -22.61
N ALA A 73 23.47 -6.68 -22.99
CA ALA A 73 24.08 -7.98 -22.75
C ALA A 73 23.93 -8.88 -23.98
N LYS A 74 25.03 -9.16 -24.69
CA LYS A 74 25.04 -10.08 -25.84
C LYS A 74 25.24 -11.51 -25.35
N VAL A 75 24.47 -12.48 -25.84
CA VAL A 75 24.66 -13.89 -25.51
C VAL A 75 25.07 -14.69 -26.74
N SER A 76 26.07 -15.58 -26.59
CA SER A 76 26.53 -16.45 -27.66
C SER A 76 25.63 -17.69 -27.78
N LYS A 77 25.74 -18.42 -28.93
CA LYS A 77 25.08 -19.73 -29.15
C LYS A 77 25.44 -20.77 -28.09
N LYS A 78 26.59 -20.62 -27.42
CA LYS A 78 27.08 -21.50 -26.34
C LYS A 78 26.67 -21.04 -24.93
N GLY A 79 25.89 -19.92 -24.82
CA GLY A 79 25.36 -19.39 -23.58
C GLY A 79 26.29 -18.47 -22.78
N SER A 80 27.38 -17.96 -23.39
CA SER A 80 28.26 -16.95 -22.79
C SER A 80 27.63 -15.57 -22.96
N VAL A 81 27.41 -14.87 -21.87
CA VAL A 81 26.80 -13.52 -21.79
C VAL A 81 27.91 -12.50 -21.61
N THR A 82 28.07 -11.57 -22.57
CA THR A 82 29.02 -10.45 -22.52
C THR A 82 28.28 -9.15 -22.23
N ALA A 83 28.66 -8.45 -21.18
CA ALA A 83 28.13 -7.16 -20.77
C ALA A 83 28.67 -6.04 -21.67
N LYS A 84 27.81 -5.30 -22.39
CA LYS A 84 28.16 -4.28 -23.37
C LYS A 84 27.95 -2.83 -22.87
N LYS A 85 26.83 -2.57 -22.19
CA LYS A 85 26.46 -1.26 -21.62
C LYS A 85 25.78 -1.47 -20.28
N ALA A 86 25.89 -0.52 -19.36
CA ALA A 86 25.15 -0.56 -18.09
C ALA A 86 23.64 -0.61 -18.34
N GLY A 87 22.91 -1.40 -17.54
CA GLY A 87 21.49 -1.60 -17.69
C GLY A 87 21.04 -3.05 -17.43
N LYS A 88 19.78 -3.36 -17.66
CA LYS A 88 19.19 -4.68 -17.43
C LYS A 88 18.81 -5.36 -18.76
N ALA A 89 19.02 -6.68 -18.85
CA ALA A 89 18.60 -7.51 -19.98
C ALA A 89 18.14 -8.88 -19.49
N VAL A 90 17.28 -9.55 -20.26
CA VAL A 90 16.80 -10.91 -19.95
C VAL A 90 17.31 -11.88 -21.02
N ILE A 91 17.93 -12.98 -20.59
CA ILE A 91 18.33 -14.07 -21.49
C ILE A 91 17.34 -15.22 -21.39
N THR A 92 16.56 -15.43 -22.43
CA THR A 92 15.65 -16.57 -22.52
C THR A 92 16.39 -17.81 -22.99
N VAL A 93 16.23 -18.93 -22.29
CA VAL A 93 16.84 -20.22 -22.62
C VAL A 93 15.76 -21.21 -23.03
N LYS A 94 15.87 -21.76 -24.27
CA LYS A 94 14.95 -22.77 -24.77
C LYS A 94 15.65 -24.08 -25.07
N GLU A 95 14.99 -25.19 -24.74
CA GLU A 95 15.37 -26.54 -25.16
C GLU A 95 14.72 -26.86 -26.51
N VAL A 96 15.48 -27.30 -27.49
CA VAL A 96 15.01 -27.59 -28.85
C VAL A 96 15.27 -29.05 -29.22
N THR A 97 14.27 -29.70 -29.80
CA THR A 97 14.35 -31.09 -30.26
C THR A 97 14.76 -31.13 -31.72
N LYS A 98 15.76 -31.99 -32.11
CA LYS A 98 16.28 -32.10 -33.46
C LYS A 98 15.44 -32.98 -34.43
N LYS A 99 14.19 -33.35 -34.13
CA LYS A 99 13.33 -34.16 -35.04
C LYS A 99 12.63 -33.28 -36.11
N LYS A 100 12.14 -33.91 -37.21
CA LYS A 100 11.50 -33.22 -38.39
C LYS A 100 10.45 -32.14 -38.08
N ARG A 101 9.81 -32.17 -36.89
CA ARG A 101 9.04 -31.03 -36.35
C ARG A 101 9.81 -30.47 -35.15
N LYS A 102 10.41 -29.29 -35.30
CA LYS A 102 11.13 -28.57 -34.25
C LYS A 102 10.17 -28.13 -33.13
N LYS A 103 10.03 -28.95 -32.08
CA LYS A 103 9.34 -28.52 -30.85
C LYS A 103 10.35 -27.84 -29.93
N SER A 104 10.05 -26.63 -29.46
CA SER A 104 10.83 -25.89 -28.47
C SER A 104 10.06 -25.71 -27.18
N ARG A 105 10.77 -25.78 -26.04
CA ARG A 105 10.23 -25.54 -24.70
C ARG A 105 11.14 -24.56 -23.97
N THR A 106 10.58 -23.54 -23.32
CA THR A 106 11.34 -22.65 -22.48
C THR A 106 11.84 -23.38 -21.24
N VAL A 107 13.17 -23.31 -20.99
CA VAL A 107 13.81 -23.83 -19.78
C VAL A 107 13.75 -22.80 -18.66
N GLY A 108 13.84 -21.51 -19.00
CA GLY A 108 13.73 -20.40 -18.07
C GLY A 108 14.35 -19.12 -18.65
N LYS A 109 14.21 -18.05 -17.89
CA LYS A 109 14.78 -16.71 -18.16
C LYS A 109 15.86 -16.40 -17.13
N VAL A 110 16.96 -15.73 -17.55
CA VAL A 110 18.04 -15.23 -16.67
C VAL A 110 17.99 -13.71 -16.71
N LYS A 111 17.70 -13.07 -15.61
CA LYS A 111 17.78 -11.59 -15.46
C LYS A 111 19.26 -11.21 -15.39
N VAL A 112 19.73 -10.33 -16.28
CA VAL A 112 21.13 -9.88 -16.36
C VAL A 112 21.18 -8.40 -16.03
N THR A 113 21.91 -8.04 -14.97
CA THR A 113 22.18 -6.64 -14.60
C THR A 113 23.62 -6.33 -14.97
N VAL A 114 23.85 -5.27 -15.76
CA VAL A 114 25.18 -4.79 -16.13
C VAL A 114 25.43 -3.46 -15.42
N LYS A 115 26.48 -3.42 -14.57
CA LYS A 115 26.97 -2.21 -13.88
C LYS A 115 27.98 -1.47 -14.74
N ALA A 116 28.05 -0.13 -14.61
CA ALA A 116 29.10 0.67 -15.26
C ALA A 116 30.50 0.30 -14.74
N LYS A 117 31.54 0.50 -15.56
CA LYS A 117 32.92 0.34 -15.13
C LYS A 117 33.33 1.60 -14.35
N LYS A 118 33.76 1.48 -13.10
CA LYS A 118 34.33 2.61 -12.35
C LYS A 118 35.59 3.09 -13.07
N VAL A 119 35.63 4.34 -13.44
CA VAL A 119 36.85 5.00 -13.92
C VAL A 119 37.57 5.54 -12.68
N THR A 120 38.70 4.97 -12.35
CA THR A 120 39.62 5.50 -11.32
C THR A 120 40.44 6.60 -11.97
N THR A 121 40.12 7.85 -11.73
CA THR A 121 41.01 8.98 -11.97
C THR A 121 41.91 9.13 -10.75
N LYS A 122 43.21 9.03 -10.96
CA LYS A 122 44.26 9.28 -9.98
C LYS A 122 44.34 10.82 -9.74
N PRO A 123 44.32 11.30 -8.48
CA PRO A 123 44.52 12.73 -8.25
C PRO A 123 45.98 13.11 -8.44
N THR A 124 46.23 14.12 -9.22
CA THR A 124 47.51 14.79 -9.33
C THR A 124 47.61 15.82 -8.18
N VAL A 125 48.59 15.60 -7.33
CA VAL A 125 48.94 16.52 -6.24
C VAL A 125 49.72 17.70 -6.87
N THR A 126 49.27 18.92 -6.60
CA THR A 126 50.09 20.13 -6.81
C THR A 126 50.17 20.84 -5.44
N SER A 127 51.40 20.96 -4.97
CA SER A 127 51.83 21.61 -3.73
C SER A 127 52.15 23.07 -3.93
N THR A 128 51.94 23.86 -2.88
CA THR A 128 52.86 24.91 -2.32
C THR A 128 52.24 26.31 -2.23
N PRO A 129 52.72 27.20 -1.33
CA PRO A 129 53.21 27.08 0.05
C PRO A 129 52.62 28.06 1.08
N THR A 130 52.92 27.81 2.32
CA THR A 130 52.73 28.63 3.53
C THR A 130 53.57 29.93 3.54
N PRO A 131 53.17 30.95 4.31
CA PRO A 131 54.08 31.36 5.39
C PRO A 131 53.43 31.60 6.76
N ALA A 132 54.34 31.49 7.77
CA ALA A 132 54.12 31.46 9.17
C ALA A 132 53.95 32.85 9.83
N GLY A 133 53.37 32.84 11.05
CA GLY A 133 53.36 33.95 11.97
C GLY A 133 52.85 33.57 13.33
N LYS A 134 53.72 33.56 14.32
CA LYS A 134 53.51 33.22 15.76
C LYS A 134 52.69 34.25 16.49
N GLN A 135 51.91 33.84 17.55
CA GLN A 135 52.12 34.28 18.91
C GLN A 135 51.26 33.58 19.96
N ASN A 136 51.83 33.48 21.17
CA ASN A 136 51.45 32.64 22.32
C ASN A 136 50.37 33.19 23.24
N SER A 137 49.58 32.22 23.80
CA SER A 137 49.18 32.05 25.23
C SER A 137 48.12 32.97 25.84
N PRO A 138 47.34 32.55 26.88
CA PRO A 138 47.49 31.38 27.74
C PRO A 138 46.23 30.50 27.90
N THR A 139 46.43 29.33 28.46
CA THR A 139 45.48 28.27 28.79
C THR A 139 44.44 28.64 29.83
N PRO A 140 43.16 28.30 29.66
CA PRO A 140 42.29 27.92 30.76
C PRO A 140 41.82 26.47 30.67
N ALA A 141 41.66 25.89 31.84
CA ALA A 141 41.07 24.66 32.28
C ALA A 141 40.42 23.71 31.24
N VAL A 142 40.87 22.45 31.29
CA VAL A 142 40.37 21.32 30.53
C VAL A 142 38.93 20.98 30.96
N THR A 143 37.97 21.44 30.18
CA THR A 143 36.65 20.80 30.09
C THR A 143 36.78 19.58 29.14
N PRO A 144 36.21 18.41 29.42
CA PRO A 144 36.35 17.28 28.54
C PRO A 144 35.80 17.63 27.16
N THR A 145 36.71 17.73 26.22
CA THR A 145 36.40 17.98 24.81
C THR A 145 35.65 16.77 24.29
N VAL A 146 34.34 16.93 24.12
CA VAL A 146 33.55 16.02 23.26
C VAL A 146 34.18 16.13 21.88
N THR A 147 34.84 15.08 21.43
CA THR A 147 35.34 14.95 20.06
C THR A 147 34.18 15.25 19.11
N PRO A 148 34.33 16.15 18.15
CA PRO A 148 33.29 16.40 17.15
C PRO A 148 33.02 15.09 16.45
N LYS A 149 31.80 14.57 16.60
CA LYS A 149 31.33 13.43 15.82
C LYS A 149 31.46 13.80 14.35
N VAL A 150 32.12 12.95 13.57
CA VAL A 150 32.16 13.08 12.11
C VAL A 150 30.73 13.21 11.61
N PRO A 151 30.39 14.23 10.79
CA PRO A 151 29.06 14.36 10.24
C PRO A 151 28.68 13.09 9.49
N TRP A 152 27.48 12.60 9.65
CA TRP A 152 26.89 11.43 9.02
C TRP A 152 26.72 11.62 7.49
N THR A 153 27.82 11.79 6.75
CA THR A 153 27.79 12.04 5.31
C THR A 153 28.04 10.79 4.46
N ALA A 154 28.30 9.65 5.08
CA ALA A 154 28.58 8.43 4.33
C ALA A 154 27.51 7.37 4.58
N TYR A 155 26.52 7.29 3.68
CA TYR A 155 25.56 6.19 3.57
C TYR A 155 26.24 4.92 3.02
N GLU A 156 27.47 4.61 3.43
CA GLU A 156 28.17 3.42 2.98
C GLU A 156 27.97 2.26 3.94
N TRP A 157 27.80 1.06 3.37
CA TRP A 157 27.70 -0.14 4.15
C TRP A 157 29.04 -0.45 4.84
N GLN A 158 29.02 -0.57 6.16
CA GLN A 158 30.15 -0.99 6.98
C GLN A 158 29.97 -2.44 7.40
N GLU A 159 31.03 -3.28 7.25
CA GLU A 159 31.03 -4.65 7.76
C GLU A 159 31.44 -4.67 9.22
N TYR A 160 30.66 -5.39 10.03
CA TYR A 160 31.01 -5.66 11.42
C TYR A 160 32.08 -6.73 11.53
N ASP A 161 33.07 -6.48 12.39
CA ASP A 161 33.89 -7.55 12.91
C ASP A 161 33.08 -8.37 13.93
N LEU A 162 32.71 -9.59 13.58
CA LEU A 162 31.92 -10.49 14.42
C LEU A 162 32.66 -10.86 15.74
N ALA A 163 33.98 -10.60 15.83
CA ALA A 163 34.75 -10.75 17.06
C ALA A 163 34.54 -9.61 18.07
N SER A 164 34.08 -8.44 17.61
CA SER A 164 33.92 -7.21 18.43
C SER A 164 32.70 -7.23 19.37
N ARG A 165 31.93 -8.34 19.41
CA ARG A 165 30.75 -8.46 20.28
C ARG A 165 31.06 -8.22 21.75
N LEU A 166 30.17 -7.57 22.44
CA LEU A 166 30.32 -7.20 23.85
C LEU A 166 30.09 -8.36 24.83
N ASP A 167 29.24 -9.32 24.44
CA ASP A 167 28.92 -10.50 25.23
C ASP A 167 29.51 -11.78 24.58
N GLN A 168 29.77 -12.78 25.40
CA GLN A 168 30.39 -14.04 24.99
C GLN A 168 29.37 -15.17 24.81
N THR A 169 28.09 -14.87 24.66
CA THR A 169 27.03 -15.87 24.65
C THR A 169 26.95 -16.66 23.36
N GLY A 170 27.44 -16.12 22.24
CA GLY A 170 27.58 -16.82 20.96
C GLY A 170 28.98 -17.45 20.78
N THR A 171 29.11 -18.52 20.04
CA THR A 171 30.40 -19.17 19.71
C THR A 171 31.00 -18.58 18.44
N TYR A 172 32.14 -17.90 18.56
CA TYR A 172 32.89 -17.35 17.43
C TYR A 172 33.97 -18.33 16.94
N ASP A 173 33.93 -18.64 15.65
CA ASP A 173 34.97 -19.45 14.96
C ASP A 173 35.95 -18.49 14.25
N ALA A 174 37.12 -18.26 14.84
CA ALA A 174 38.14 -17.34 14.32
C ALA A 174 38.74 -17.79 12.96
N ALA A 175 38.77 -19.08 12.69
CA ALA A 175 39.31 -19.60 11.43
C ALA A 175 38.32 -19.38 10.26
N LYS A 176 37.02 -19.47 10.53
CA LYS A 176 35.94 -19.27 9.55
C LYS A 176 35.37 -17.87 9.58
N LYS A 177 35.73 -17.04 10.57
CA LYS A 177 35.16 -15.72 10.86
C LYS A 177 33.63 -15.76 10.95
N THR A 178 33.05 -16.77 11.60
CA THR A 178 31.64 -16.97 11.76
C THR A 178 31.21 -16.95 13.21
N LEU A 179 30.01 -16.45 13.50
CA LEU A 179 29.41 -16.42 14.82
C LEU A 179 28.17 -17.33 14.86
N THR A 180 28.15 -18.29 15.76
CA THR A 180 27.05 -19.23 15.95
C THR A 180 26.21 -18.83 17.15
N LEU A 181 24.88 -18.66 16.92
CA LEU A 181 23.86 -18.51 17.95
C LEU A 181 23.01 -19.77 17.99
N SER A 182 22.52 -20.14 19.18
CA SER A 182 21.63 -21.30 19.37
C SER A 182 20.56 -20.96 20.43
N GLY A 183 19.33 -21.35 20.20
CA GLY A 183 18.21 -21.09 21.07
C GLY A 183 17.96 -19.61 21.27
N ILE A 184 17.67 -19.21 22.51
CA ILE A 184 17.45 -17.83 22.95
C ILE A 184 18.73 -17.04 23.17
N THR A 185 19.87 -17.53 22.71
CA THR A 185 21.15 -16.85 22.87
C THR A 185 21.14 -15.50 22.14
N GLY A 186 21.58 -14.45 22.78
CA GLY A 186 21.65 -13.11 22.20
C GLY A 186 23.06 -12.54 22.19
N VAL A 187 23.38 -11.74 21.19
CA VAL A 187 24.68 -11.08 21.01
C VAL A 187 24.49 -9.61 20.78
N THR A 188 25.31 -8.80 21.44
CA THR A 188 25.29 -7.34 21.35
C THR A 188 26.57 -6.85 20.69
N PHE A 189 26.44 -6.02 19.68
CA PHE A 189 27.53 -5.38 18.95
C PHE A 189 27.54 -3.89 19.24
N PRO A 190 28.71 -3.28 19.54
CA PRO A 190 28.81 -1.83 19.70
C PRO A 190 28.67 -1.15 18.34
N LEU A 191 28.00 -0.02 18.29
CA LEU A 191 27.97 0.87 17.13
C LEU A 191 29.16 1.83 17.20
N ASP A 192 29.81 2.09 16.07
CA ASP A 192 30.92 3.06 15.99
C ASP A 192 30.52 4.47 16.43
N SER A 193 29.21 4.77 16.36
CA SER A 193 28.62 6.00 16.86
C SER A 193 27.19 5.72 17.33
N ALA A 194 26.82 6.38 18.45
CA ALA A 194 25.45 6.29 18.96
C ALA A 194 24.45 6.91 17.97
N LEU A 195 23.29 6.24 17.80
CA LEU A 195 22.16 6.78 17.09
C LEU A 195 21.30 7.62 18.00
N ALA A 196 20.97 8.84 17.57
CA ALA A 196 19.98 9.66 18.23
C ALA A 196 18.55 9.14 17.96
N LYS A 197 17.60 9.55 18.79
CA LYS A 197 16.17 9.24 18.58
C LYS A 197 15.73 9.66 17.16
N GLY A 198 15.03 8.76 16.47
CA GLY A 198 14.52 8.96 15.11
C GLY A 198 15.49 8.52 14.00
N GLN A 199 16.75 8.27 14.31
CA GLN A 199 17.69 7.75 13.31
C GLN A 199 17.47 6.26 13.06
N VAL A 200 17.77 5.83 11.83
CA VAL A 200 17.51 4.48 11.34
C VAL A 200 18.83 3.76 11.08
N LEU A 201 18.94 2.51 11.54
CA LEU A 201 19.99 1.57 11.17
C LEU A 201 19.45 0.56 10.15
N ALA A 202 19.98 0.58 8.95
CA ALA A 202 19.78 -0.48 7.97
C ALA A 202 20.80 -1.60 8.22
N VAL A 203 20.34 -2.84 8.24
CA VAL A 203 21.13 -4.02 8.59
C VAL A 203 21.03 -5.06 7.49
N GLU A 204 22.15 -5.63 7.08
CA GLU A 204 22.21 -6.84 6.25
C GLU A 204 22.95 -7.94 7.00
N ILE A 205 22.34 -9.13 7.07
CA ILE A 205 22.93 -10.31 7.71
C ILE A 205 23.00 -11.43 6.68
N LYS A 206 24.17 -12.02 6.54
CA LYS A 206 24.32 -13.32 5.87
C LYS A 206 24.46 -14.40 6.93
N ALA A 207 23.57 -15.38 6.89
CA ALA A 207 23.57 -16.46 7.86
C ALA A 207 23.08 -17.78 7.27
N ASN A 208 23.57 -18.89 7.80
CA ASN A 208 22.99 -20.21 7.61
C ASN A 208 22.12 -20.54 8.82
N ILE A 209 20.83 -20.76 8.61
CA ILE A 209 19.84 -20.95 9.69
C ILE A 209 19.29 -22.37 9.62
N THR A 210 19.28 -23.05 10.76
CA THR A 210 18.66 -24.38 10.93
C THR A 210 17.61 -24.29 12.00
N GLY A 211 16.38 -24.71 11.71
CA GLY A 211 15.22 -24.63 12.60
C GLY A 211 14.13 -23.74 12.03
N THR A 212 12.96 -23.81 12.62
CA THR A 212 11.73 -23.17 12.11
C THR A 212 11.34 -21.89 12.84
N ASP A 213 12.02 -21.55 13.94
CA ASP A 213 11.68 -20.40 14.74
C ASP A 213 12.55 -19.19 14.46
N GLY A 214 11.99 -18.00 14.71
CA GLY A 214 12.57 -16.76 14.32
C GLY A 214 13.66 -16.23 15.24
N PHE A 215 14.30 -15.18 14.81
CA PHE A 215 15.17 -14.35 15.61
C PHE A 215 14.66 -12.92 15.65
N ARG A 216 15.21 -12.11 16.55
CA ARG A 216 14.86 -10.69 16.67
C ARG A 216 16.08 -9.82 16.77
N CYS A 217 15.97 -8.61 16.27
CA CYS A 217 17.03 -7.61 16.29
C CYS A 217 16.49 -6.26 16.77
N TRP A 218 17.32 -5.48 17.48
CA TRP A 218 16.97 -4.15 17.91
C TRP A 218 18.21 -3.31 18.24
N LEU A 219 18.05 -1.99 18.29
CA LEU A 219 19.04 -1.11 18.88
C LEU A 219 18.96 -1.19 20.39
N SER A 220 20.10 -1.22 21.03
CA SER A 220 20.20 -1.41 22.47
C SER A 220 21.29 -0.53 23.09
N ASP A 221 21.38 -0.54 24.43
CA ASP A 221 22.59 -0.23 25.19
C ASP A 221 23.46 -1.48 25.31
N LYS A 222 24.61 -1.33 25.97
CA LYS A 222 25.55 -2.44 26.26
C LYS A 222 24.95 -3.60 27.07
N ASN A 223 23.84 -3.35 27.76
CA ASN A 223 23.12 -4.35 28.56
C ASN A 223 22.02 -5.05 27.78
N GLY A 224 21.83 -4.71 26.50
CA GLY A 224 20.81 -5.29 25.63
C GLY A 224 19.40 -4.70 25.84
N THR A 225 19.27 -3.57 26.56
CA THR A 225 17.99 -2.88 26.75
C THR A 225 17.40 -2.46 25.39
N VAL A 226 16.10 -2.64 25.18
CA VAL A 226 15.44 -2.31 23.91
C VAL A 226 15.28 -0.79 23.80
N LEU A 227 15.94 -0.19 22.80
CA LEU A 227 15.95 1.25 22.55
C LEU A 227 15.41 1.62 21.14
N SER A 228 14.89 0.64 20.39
CA SER A 228 14.29 0.81 19.06
C SER A 228 13.03 -0.02 18.92
N ASP A 229 12.42 0.01 17.73
CA ASP A 229 11.55 -1.08 17.30
C ASP A 229 12.36 -2.38 17.26
N ARG A 230 11.64 -3.50 17.40
CA ARG A 230 12.22 -4.83 17.24
C ARG A 230 11.89 -5.34 15.85
N TYR A 231 12.91 -5.71 15.08
CA TYR A 231 12.70 -6.55 13.92
C TYR A 231 12.54 -7.99 14.40
N ASN A 232 11.40 -8.61 14.05
CA ASN A 232 11.08 -9.98 14.40
C ASN A 232 11.05 -10.82 13.13
N ALA A 233 12.13 -11.54 12.85
CA ALA A 233 12.21 -12.46 11.73
C ALA A 233 11.45 -13.76 12.04
N ALA A 234 10.62 -14.22 11.11
CA ALA A 234 9.89 -15.48 11.19
C ALA A 234 10.30 -16.43 10.06
N SER A 235 10.37 -17.73 10.36
CA SER A 235 10.61 -18.75 9.33
C SER A 235 9.56 -18.68 8.22
N ASP A 236 10.01 -18.96 6.99
CA ASP A 236 9.21 -18.93 5.75
C ASP A 236 8.67 -17.56 5.33
N GLN A 237 8.71 -16.55 6.21
CA GLN A 237 8.39 -15.15 5.86
C GLN A 237 9.65 -14.36 5.54
N ASP A 238 10.61 -14.32 6.46
CA ASP A 238 11.83 -13.53 6.35
C ASP A 238 13.04 -14.37 5.99
N PHE A 239 13.06 -15.65 6.37
CA PHE A 239 14.13 -16.58 6.08
C PHE A 239 13.61 -17.99 5.76
N ALA A 240 14.47 -18.81 5.17
CA ALA A 240 14.23 -20.24 4.98
C ALA A 240 15.36 -21.03 5.60
N GLU A 241 15.16 -22.33 5.86
CA GLU A 241 16.24 -23.19 6.28
C GLU A 241 17.41 -23.19 5.27
N GLY A 242 18.64 -23.05 5.73
CA GLY A 242 19.83 -22.95 4.92
C GLY A 242 20.42 -21.54 4.83
N GLU A 243 21.07 -21.22 3.70
CA GLU A 243 21.74 -19.94 3.49
C GLU A 243 20.75 -18.80 3.19
N ASN A 244 20.84 -17.72 3.94
CA ASN A 244 20.02 -16.53 3.85
C ASN A 244 20.86 -15.26 3.71
N SER A 245 20.31 -14.28 2.99
CA SER A 245 20.74 -12.88 3.00
C SER A 245 19.54 -12.03 3.42
N LEU A 246 19.60 -11.51 4.63
CA LEU A 246 18.52 -10.78 5.28
C LEU A 246 18.82 -9.29 5.23
N SER A 247 17.82 -8.47 4.97
CA SER A 247 17.94 -7.00 4.98
C SER A 247 16.71 -6.41 5.67
N PHE A 248 16.93 -5.55 6.65
CA PHE A 248 15.87 -4.90 7.42
C PHE A 248 16.37 -3.59 8.03
N GLN A 249 15.46 -2.86 8.69
CA GLN A 249 15.77 -1.60 9.34
C GLN A 249 15.19 -1.58 10.76
N VAL A 250 15.87 -0.84 11.66
CA VAL A 250 15.41 -0.55 13.01
C VAL A 250 15.57 0.94 13.32
N THR A 251 14.53 1.55 13.88
CA THR A 251 14.51 3.00 14.18
C THR A 251 14.75 3.22 15.67
N ALA A 252 15.67 4.09 16.01
CA ALA A 252 15.99 4.45 17.39
C ALA A 252 14.82 5.22 18.03
N LYS A 253 14.23 4.69 19.11
CA LYS A 253 13.23 5.39 19.95
C LYS A 253 13.89 6.22 21.06
N LYS A 254 15.12 5.88 21.40
CA LYS A 254 16.02 6.58 22.31
C LYS A 254 17.42 6.52 21.74
N GLU A 255 18.35 7.30 22.31
CA GLU A 255 19.76 7.18 21.95
C GLU A 255 20.23 5.74 22.21
N ALA A 256 20.89 5.14 21.21
CA ALA A 256 21.35 3.75 21.24
C ALA A 256 22.78 3.67 20.70
N ASP A 257 23.64 2.96 21.39
CA ASP A 257 25.06 2.78 21.07
C ASP A 257 25.42 1.33 20.71
N CYS A 258 24.44 0.45 20.72
CA CYS A 258 24.61 -0.96 20.42
C CYS A 258 23.48 -1.49 19.51
N PHE A 259 23.77 -2.62 18.86
CA PHE A 259 22.83 -3.43 18.09
C PHE A 259 22.82 -4.85 18.64
N ARG A 260 21.63 -5.41 18.89
CA ARG A 260 21.48 -6.76 19.45
C ARG A 260 20.72 -7.69 18.50
N ILE A 261 21.20 -8.93 18.40
CA ILE A 261 20.55 -10.04 17.71
C ILE A 261 20.28 -11.14 18.73
N GLU A 262 19.08 -11.74 18.74
CA GLU A 262 18.69 -12.77 19.69
C GLU A 262 17.70 -13.75 19.07
N GLY A 263 17.80 -15.04 19.37
CA GLY A 263 16.77 -16.03 19.03
C GLY A 263 15.44 -15.75 19.75
N ARG A 264 14.31 -16.01 19.12
CA ARG A 264 12.98 -15.75 19.71
C ARG A 264 12.55 -16.79 20.70
N THR A 265 12.90 -18.04 20.45
CA THR A 265 12.52 -19.19 21.27
C THR A 265 13.65 -20.22 21.31
N THR A 266 13.44 -21.32 22.01
CA THR A 266 14.39 -22.44 22.10
C THR A 266 14.50 -23.24 20.80
N ASP A 267 13.65 -23.00 19.81
CA ASP A 267 13.52 -23.82 18.60
C ASP A 267 14.41 -23.37 17.44
N ILE A 268 15.10 -22.23 17.52
CA ILE A 268 16.27 -21.98 16.67
C ILE A 268 17.36 -22.97 17.11
N GLN A 269 17.53 -24.03 16.31
CA GLN A 269 18.57 -25.01 16.58
C GLN A 269 19.94 -24.38 16.36
N LYS A 270 20.11 -23.60 15.29
CA LYS A 270 21.39 -22.95 14.99
C LYS A 270 21.26 -21.83 13.94
N MET A 271 21.88 -20.69 14.24
CA MET A 271 22.10 -19.60 13.28
C MET A 271 23.60 -19.33 13.19
N VAL A 272 24.21 -19.63 12.05
CA VAL A 272 25.63 -19.35 11.79
C VAL A 272 25.72 -18.07 10.98
N ILE A 273 26.07 -16.98 11.60
CA ILE A 273 26.24 -15.66 10.99
C ILE A 273 27.60 -15.62 10.29
N GLN A 274 27.59 -15.33 9.01
CA GLN A 274 28.78 -15.23 8.15
C GLN A 274 29.27 -13.78 8.03
N SER A 275 28.33 -12.82 7.96
CA SER A 275 28.63 -11.39 7.98
C SER A 275 27.43 -10.58 8.45
N ILE A 276 27.72 -9.45 9.09
CA ILE A 276 26.75 -8.40 9.38
C ILE A 276 27.32 -7.14 8.78
N ARG A 277 26.52 -6.38 8.05
CA ARG A 277 26.86 -5.03 7.64
C ARG A 277 25.71 -4.09 7.95
N VAL A 278 26.08 -2.90 8.29
CA VAL A 278 25.13 -1.85 8.69
C VAL A 278 25.43 -0.57 7.95
N ARG A 279 24.40 0.24 7.80
CA ARG A 279 24.54 1.64 7.41
C ARG A 279 23.53 2.48 8.15
N PHE A 280 23.92 3.70 8.42
CA PHE A 280 22.99 4.69 8.95
C PHE A 280 22.23 5.33 7.80
N THR A 281 20.96 5.56 7.98
CA THR A 281 20.13 6.24 7.00
C THR A 281 19.17 7.17 7.74
N ASN A 282 18.98 8.37 7.21
CA ASN A 282 17.92 9.27 7.69
C ASN A 282 16.60 8.99 6.95
N GLU A 283 16.64 8.16 5.91
CA GLU A 283 15.47 7.76 5.17
C GLU A 283 15.02 6.38 5.67
N LEU A 284 13.80 6.30 6.14
CA LEU A 284 13.07 5.06 6.11
C LEU A 284 13.11 4.62 4.64
N THR A 285 13.89 3.60 4.32
CA THR A 285 13.71 2.98 3.02
C THR A 285 12.29 2.42 3.09
N VAL A 286 11.38 3.11 2.43
CA VAL A 286 10.06 2.58 2.17
C VAL A 286 10.31 1.20 1.60
N ILE A 287 9.86 0.15 2.28
CA ILE A 287 9.79 -1.18 1.69
C ILE A 287 9.12 -0.94 0.34
N PRO A 288 9.70 -1.36 -0.78
CA PRO A 288 9.14 -0.98 -2.07
C PRO A 288 7.66 -1.33 -2.04
N VAL A 289 6.81 -0.33 -2.06
CA VAL A 289 5.39 -0.51 -2.30
C VAL A 289 5.35 -1.23 -3.63
N MET A 290 4.89 -2.48 -3.64
CA MET A 290 4.76 -3.18 -4.89
C MET A 290 3.76 -2.41 -5.73
N ASP A 291 4.22 -2.05 -6.90
CA ASP A 291 3.40 -1.42 -7.88
C ASP A 291 2.40 -2.44 -8.44
N PRO A 292 1.10 -2.22 -8.31
CA PRO A 292 0.09 -3.10 -8.93
C PRO A 292 0.20 -3.19 -10.44
N TYR A 293 0.78 -2.16 -11.04
CA TYR A 293 1.03 -2.12 -12.46
C TYR A 293 2.50 -2.38 -12.76
N GLU A 294 2.92 -3.66 -12.90
CA GLU A 294 4.07 -3.90 -13.76
C GLU A 294 3.62 -3.55 -15.19
N PRO A 295 4.30 -2.63 -15.89
CA PRO A 295 3.90 -2.30 -17.25
C PRO A 295 3.85 -3.57 -18.10
N ALA A 296 2.75 -3.78 -18.81
CA ALA A 296 2.70 -4.70 -19.93
C ALA A 296 3.94 -4.48 -20.81
N GLU A 297 4.37 -5.46 -21.59
CA GLU A 297 5.57 -5.37 -22.42
C GLU A 297 5.71 -3.96 -23.02
N GLU A 298 6.84 -3.27 -22.70
CA GLU A 298 7.12 -1.89 -23.10
C GLU A 298 6.91 -1.72 -24.61
N GLN A 299 5.91 -0.99 -25.02
CA GLN A 299 5.60 -0.70 -26.42
C GLN A 299 6.33 0.56 -26.87
N ALA A 300 6.69 0.63 -28.14
CA ALA A 300 7.23 1.86 -28.73
C ALA A 300 6.11 2.89 -28.92
N ALA A 301 6.44 4.18 -28.79
CA ALA A 301 5.47 5.27 -28.95
C ALA A 301 4.80 5.30 -30.32
N ASP A 302 5.47 4.81 -31.37
CA ASP A 302 5.02 4.77 -32.75
C ASP A 302 4.40 3.43 -33.17
N THR A 303 4.14 2.51 -32.22
CA THR A 303 3.55 1.20 -32.56
C THR A 303 2.22 1.37 -33.25
N ALA A 304 2.06 0.72 -34.42
CA ALA A 304 0.82 0.73 -35.21
C ALA A 304 -0.29 -0.07 -34.53
N ASN A 305 0.06 -1.20 -33.88
CA ASN A 305 -0.84 -2.09 -33.17
C ASN A 305 -0.72 -1.82 -31.67
N LEU A 306 -1.32 -0.72 -31.21
CA LEU A 306 -1.31 -0.35 -29.80
C LEU A 306 -2.15 -1.34 -28.97
N LYS A 307 -1.52 -2.01 -28.03
CA LYS A 307 -2.22 -2.76 -26.99
C LYS A 307 -2.46 -1.83 -25.81
N LEU A 308 -3.73 -1.60 -25.50
CA LEU A 308 -4.10 -0.85 -24.29
C LEU A 308 -3.80 -1.65 -23.03
N THR A 309 -3.33 -0.96 -22.00
CA THR A 309 -3.17 -1.54 -20.67
C THR A 309 -4.53 -1.93 -20.10
N GLU A 310 -4.63 -3.11 -19.50
CA GLU A 310 -5.87 -3.61 -18.91
C GLU A 310 -6.31 -2.72 -17.73
N SER A 311 -7.60 -2.46 -17.63
CA SER A 311 -8.19 -1.74 -16.50
C SER A 311 -8.71 -2.70 -15.45
N PHE A 312 -8.43 -2.43 -14.18
CA PHE A 312 -9.02 -3.19 -13.09
C PHE A 312 -10.50 -2.87 -12.85
N SER A 313 -11.00 -1.78 -13.43
CA SER A 313 -12.44 -1.47 -13.45
C SER A 313 -13.20 -2.24 -14.55
N GLU A 314 -12.51 -2.92 -15.47
CA GLU A 314 -13.20 -3.67 -16.52
C GLU A 314 -13.69 -5.04 -16.01
N LYS A 315 -14.95 -5.36 -16.27
CA LYS A 315 -15.58 -6.66 -15.99
C LYS A 315 -16.46 -7.08 -17.16
N ASP A 316 -16.22 -8.27 -17.68
CA ASP A 316 -16.99 -8.84 -18.80
C ASP A 316 -17.10 -7.88 -20.03
N GLY A 317 -16.00 -7.16 -20.33
CA GLY A 317 -15.88 -6.21 -21.43
C GLY A 317 -16.58 -4.86 -21.19
N LYS A 318 -17.01 -4.57 -19.97
CA LYS A 318 -17.64 -3.29 -19.58
C LYS A 318 -16.83 -2.61 -18.48
N LEU A 319 -16.72 -1.29 -18.60
CA LEU A 319 -16.16 -0.46 -17.53
C LEU A 319 -17.19 -0.27 -16.41
N MET A 320 -16.78 -0.56 -15.18
CA MET A 320 -17.58 -0.46 -13.97
C MET A 320 -17.14 0.76 -13.16
N ASN A 321 -18.05 1.38 -12.41
CA ASN A 321 -17.76 2.55 -11.58
C ASN A 321 -17.26 2.19 -10.17
N ASN A 322 -17.25 0.90 -9.84
CA ASN A 322 -16.63 0.33 -8.66
C ASN A 322 -15.41 -0.53 -9.04
N PRO A 323 -14.27 -0.46 -8.31
CA PRO A 323 -14.00 0.45 -7.19
C PRO A 323 -13.81 1.91 -7.61
N LEU A 324 -13.90 2.85 -6.63
CA LEU A 324 -13.83 4.31 -6.87
C LEU A 324 -12.54 4.74 -7.55
N ILE A 325 -11.43 4.14 -7.17
CA ILE A 325 -10.10 4.33 -7.76
C ILE A 325 -9.37 2.99 -7.83
N THR A 326 -8.41 2.88 -8.74
CA THR A 326 -7.62 1.65 -8.93
C THR A 326 -6.10 1.86 -8.79
N GLN A 327 -5.63 3.09 -8.70
CA GLN A 327 -4.20 3.44 -8.56
C GLN A 327 -3.69 3.39 -7.12
N ALA A 328 -4.58 3.30 -6.11
CA ALA A 328 -4.22 3.18 -4.70
C ALA A 328 -5.21 2.28 -3.95
N PHE A 329 -4.74 1.70 -2.84
CA PHE A 329 -5.58 0.98 -1.90
C PHE A 329 -6.01 1.91 -0.77
N MET A 330 -7.32 1.97 -0.49
CA MET A 330 -7.88 2.73 0.61
C MET A 330 -9.10 2.04 1.20
N ALA A 331 -9.29 2.21 2.50
CA ALA A 331 -10.27 1.48 3.29
C ALA A 331 -10.94 2.35 4.35
N ASP A 332 -11.93 1.78 5.05
CA ASP A 332 -12.55 2.40 6.22
C ASP A 332 -13.06 3.82 5.89
N PRO A 333 -14.12 3.94 5.07
CA PRO A 333 -14.50 5.19 4.45
C PRO A 333 -15.05 6.22 5.44
N ALA A 334 -14.63 7.46 5.27
CA ALA A 334 -15.28 8.66 5.78
C ALA A 334 -15.60 9.60 4.62
N ALA A 335 -16.64 10.40 4.73
CA ALA A 335 -17.01 11.31 3.66
C ALA A 335 -17.68 12.59 4.17
N ILE A 336 -17.48 13.68 3.41
CA ILE A 336 -18.14 14.95 3.64
C ILE A 336 -18.39 15.68 2.32
N GLU A 337 -19.59 16.24 2.16
CA GLU A 337 -19.87 17.16 1.07
C GLU A 337 -19.41 18.58 1.41
N VAL A 338 -18.70 19.20 0.46
CA VAL A 338 -18.24 20.58 0.56
C VAL A 338 -18.42 21.24 -0.81
N ASP A 339 -19.23 22.27 -0.85
CA ASP A 339 -19.46 23.09 -2.06
C ASP A 339 -19.80 22.26 -3.32
N GLY A 340 -20.69 21.26 -3.16
CA GLY A 340 -21.16 20.39 -4.24
C GLY A 340 -20.15 19.32 -4.69
N ARG A 341 -19.09 19.11 -3.89
CA ARG A 341 -18.08 18.06 -4.09
C ARG A 341 -18.04 17.14 -2.88
N LEU A 342 -18.08 15.84 -3.13
CA LEU A 342 -17.91 14.82 -2.09
C LEU A 342 -16.42 14.51 -1.93
N TYR A 343 -15.88 14.69 -0.72
CA TYR A 343 -14.55 14.26 -0.33
C TYR A 343 -14.67 12.95 0.43
N VAL A 344 -13.90 11.95 0.03
CA VAL A 344 -13.85 10.63 0.67
C VAL A 344 -12.45 10.39 1.19
N TYR A 345 -12.37 10.01 2.46
CA TYR A 345 -11.13 9.71 3.17
C TYR A 345 -11.10 8.23 3.56
N GLY A 346 -9.92 7.68 3.68
CA GLY A 346 -9.78 6.31 4.17
C GLY A 346 -8.38 5.99 4.65
N THR A 347 -8.26 4.92 5.38
CA THR A 347 -6.98 4.31 5.75
C THR A 347 -6.20 4.02 4.46
N ALA A 348 -4.99 4.54 4.33
CA ALA A 348 -4.12 4.23 3.20
C ALA A 348 -3.52 2.84 3.41
N ASP A 349 -4.03 1.84 2.70
CA ASP A 349 -3.49 0.49 2.74
C ASP A 349 -2.23 0.41 1.87
N LYS A 350 -1.05 0.48 2.51
CA LYS A 350 0.24 0.40 1.81
C LYS A 350 0.65 -1.06 1.63
N MET A 351 0.78 -1.48 0.38
CA MET A 351 1.18 -2.84 0.09
C MET A 351 2.66 -3.08 0.40
N GLU A 352 2.92 -4.12 1.16
CA GLU A 352 4.25 -4.56 1.54
C GLU A 352 4.63 -5.86 0.86
N SER A 353 5.89 -6.00 0.52
CA SER A 353 6.48 -7.28 0.12
C SER A 353 7.53 -7.73 1.13
N ASP A 354 7.76 -9.04 1.20
CA ASP A 354 8.90 -9.56 1.93
C ASP A 354 10.20 -9.42 1.10
N ILE A 355 11.31 -9.77 1.70
CA ILE A 355 12.63 -9.75 1.05
C ILE A 355 12.74 -10.66 -0.20
N LYS A 356 11.74 -11.54 -0.39
CA LYS A 356 11.64 -12.44 -1.57
C LYS A 356 10.69 -11.88 -2.62
N GLY A 357 10.16 -10.67 -2.42
CA GLY A 357 9.18 -10.04 -3.30
C GLY A 357 7.79 -10.68 -3.24
N ARG A 358 7.47 -11.43 -2.17
CA ARG A 358 6.14 -11.98 -1.96
C ARG A 358 5.28 -10.96 -1.23
N ILE A 359 4.02 -10.84 -1.61
CA ILE A 359 3.10 -9.91 -0.97
C ILE A 359 2.85 -10.35 0.47
N LYS A 360 3.09 -9.45 1.42
CA LYS A 360 2.72 -9.64 2.82
C LYS A 360 1.22 -9.41 2.98
N GLU A 361 0.65 -10.04 4.00
CA GLU A 361 -0.66 -9.65 4.48
C GLU A 361 -0.62 -8.21 4.99
N ASN A 362 -1.69 -7.46 4.75
CA ASN A 362 -1.83 -6.10 5.24
C ASN A 362 -1.66 -6.04 6.76
N GLY A 363 -0.57 -5.45 7.21
CA GLY A 363 -0.25 -5.26 8.63
C GLY A 363 -0.83 -3.97 9.19
N TYR A 364 -1.57 -3.21 8.37
CA TYR A 364 -2.12 -1.89 8.73
C TYR A 364 -1.06 -0.91 9.25
N ASN A 365 0.19 -1.08 8.78
CA ASN A 365 1.34 -0.25 9.18
C ASN A 365 1.36 1.06 8.40
N THR A 366 0.40 1.92 8.63
CA THR A 366 0.28 3.21 7.96
C THR A 366 0.03 4.34 8.94
N SER A 367 0.63 5.50 8.69
CA SER A 367 0.33 6.79 9.32
C SER A 367 -0.21 7.78 8.29
N GLU A 368 -0.89 7.28 7.26
CA GLU A 368 -1.46 8.10 6.21
C GLU A 368 -2.95 7.82 6.05
N ILE A 369 -3.70 8.88 5.75
CA ILE A 369 -5.11 8.84 5.35
C ILE A 369 -5.16 9.31 3.90
N TYR A 370 -5.69 8.45 3.02
CA TYR A 370 -5.85 8.78 1.61
C TYR A 370 -7.11 9.62 1.40
N CYS A 371 -7.06 10.57 0.45
CA CYS A 371 -8.20 11.43 0.13
C CYS A 371 -8.46 11.44 -1.38
N ILE A 372 -9.71 11.29 -1.75
CA ILE A 372 -10.21 11.46 -3.13
C ILE A 372 -11.44 12.35 -3.11
N SER A 373 -11.78 12.96 -4.25
CA SER A 373 -12.99 13.80 -4.32
C SER A 373 -13.71 13.68 -5.67
N SER A 374 -15.02 13.82 -5.67
CA SER A 374 -15.84 13.80 -6.88
C SER A 374 -16.99 14.82 -6.82
N SER A 375 -17.35 15.42 -7.95
CA SER A 375 -18.54 16.24 -8.10
C SER A 375 -19.74 15.48 -8.68
N ASP A 376 -19.51 14.22 -9.12
CA ASP A 376 -20.49 13.41 -9.84
C ASP A 376 -20.58 11.95 -9.38
N LEU A 377 -19.75 11.53 -8.43
CA LEU A 377 -19.64 10.19 -7.84
C LEU A 377 -19.01 9.11 -8.76
N VAL A 378 -18.56 9.46 -9.94
CA VAL A 378 -17.94 8.54 -10.90
C VAL A 378 -16.53 8.99 -11.29
N ASN A 379 -16.38 10.28 -11.61
CA ASN A 379 -15.08 10.84 -11.93
C ASN A 379 -14.40 11.30 -10.61
N TRP A 380 -13.45 10.49 -10.13
CA TRP A 380 -12.76 10.75 -8.88
C TRP A 380 -11.42 11.42 -9.13
N ARG A 381 -11.20 12.55 -8.48
CA ARG A 381 -9.92 13.23 -8.44
C ARG A 381 -9.10 12.68 -7.26
N ASP A 382 -7.86 12.35 -7.52
CA ASP A 382 -6.89 12.00 -6.50
C ASP A 382 -6.41 13.29 -5.80
N GLU A 383 -6.62 13.38 -4.50
CA GLU A 383 -6.16 14.48 -3.65
C GLU A 383 -4.85 14.11 -2.91
N GLY A 384 -4.47 12.82 -2.95
CA GLY A 384 -3.27 12.29 -2.33
C GLY A 384 -3.45 11.84 -0.88
N ALA A 385 -2.34 11.48 -0.27
CA ALA A 385 -2.29 11.02 1.11
C ALA A 385 -1.98 12.16 2.08
N ILE A 386 -2.69 12.19 3.20
CA ILE A 386 -2.45 13.06 4.35
C ILE A 386 -1.47 12.34 5.27
N ASP A 387 -0.21 12.82 5.35
CA ASP A 387 0.77 12.33 6.31
C ASP A 387 0.41 12.85 7.71
N THR A 388 -0.30 12.04 8.48
CA THR A 388 -0.75 12.41 9.83
C THR A 388 0.40 12.47 10.82
N LYS A 389 1.48 11.71 10.58
CA LYS A 389 2.68 11.73 11.42
C LYS A 389 3.48 13.01 11.23
N ALA A 390 3.50 13.58 10.04
CA ALA A 390 4.09 14.89 9.79
C ALA A 390 3.31 15.99 10.52
N ALA A 391 1.97 15.89 10.57
CA ALA A 391 1.12 16.83 11.29
C ALA A 391 1.18 16.63 12.82
N ALA A 392 1.26 15.38 13.29
CA ALA A 392 1.24 14.98 14.70
C ALA A 392 2.30 13.90 14.98
N SER A 393 3.51 14.31 15.33
CA SER A 393 4.70 13.44 15.45
C SER A 393 4.58 12.28 16.45
N TRP A 394 3.59 12.31 17.34
CA TRP A 394 3.31 11.28 18.35
C TRP A 394 2.42 10.14 17.78
N VAL A 395 1.82 10.34 16.60
CA VAL A 395 0.99 9.34 15.92
C VAL A 395 1.89 8.26 15.31
N ASP A 396 1.53 7.01 15.50
CA ASP A 396 2.23 5.86 14.89
C ASP A 396 1.37 5.18 13.80
N HIS A 397 0.05 5.26 13.91
CA HIS A 397 -0.91 4.67 12.97
C HIS A 397 -2.06 5.63 12.70
N SER A 398 -2.69 5.50 11.54
CA SER A 398 -3.87 6.27 11.18
C SER A 398 -4.89 5.38 10.49
N TRP A 399 -5.86 4.91 11.27
CA TRP A 399 -6.89 3.99 10.82
C TRP A 399 -8.26 4.60 10.93
N ALA A 400 -9.18 4.13 10.08
CA ALA A 400 -10.60 4.42 10.11
C ALA A 400 -10.92 5.89 10.46
N PRO A 401 -10.71 6.82 9.51
CA PRO A 401 -10.97 8.23 9.76
C PRO A 401 -12.46 8.53 9.85
N THR A 402 -12.79 9.65 10.49
CA THR A 402 -14.08 10.33 10.35
C THR A 402 -13.87 11.84 10.27
N ILE A 403 -14.75 12.54 9.58
CA ILE A 403 -14.59 13.96 9.32
C ILE A 403 -15.88 14.73 9.53
N CYS A 404 -15.76 15.95 10.07
CA CYS A 404 -16.85 16.91 10.10
C CYS A 404 -16.34 18.33 9.87
N LYS A 405 -17.27 19.25 9.61
CA LYS A 405 -17.01 20.70 9.56
C LYS A 405 -17.78 21.39 10.66
N LYS A 406 -17.12 22.30 11.38
CA LYS A 406 -17.78 23.21 12.33
C LYS A 406 -17.12 24.57 12.27
N GLY A 407 -17.90 25.61 12.00
CA GLY A 407 -17.37 26.94 11.72
C GLY A 407 -16.44 26.92 10.50
N ASP A 408 -15.27 27.53 10.68
CA ASP A 408 -14.26 27.64 9.61
C ASP A 408 -13.36 26.42 9.48
N TYR A 409 -13.51 25.40 10.36
CA TYR A 409 -12.59 24.27 10.42
C TYR A 409 -13.26 22.95 10.06
N PHE A 410 -12.49 22.13 9.38
CA PHE A 410 -12.65 20.69 9.25
C PHE A 410 -11.90 20.01 10.38
N TYR A 411 -12.49 18.97 10.96
CA TYR A 411 -11.90 18.15 12.01
C TYR A 411 -11.86 16.71 11.54
N LEU A 412 -10.64 16.16 11.45
CA LEU A 412 -10.37 14.79 11.02
C LEU A 412 -9.97 13.98 12.25
N TYR A 413 -10.85 13.11 12.71
CA TYR A 413 -10.56 12.16 13.79
C TYR A 413 -10.17 10.84 13.17
N PHE A 414 -9.25 10.13 13.82
CA PHE A 414 -8.82 8.81 13.38
C PHE A 414 -8.23 8.02 14.55
N ALA A 415 -8.21 6.69 14.39
CA ALA A 415 -7.60 5.81 15.38
C ALA A 415 -6.07 5.81 15.25
N ASN A 416 -5.35 6.04 16.35
CA ASN A 416 -3.92 5.77 16.45
C ASN A 416 -3.71 4.29 16.79
N GLY A 417 -3.91 3.43 15.80
CA GLY A 417 -4.06 2.01 16.02
C GLY A 417 -5.24 1.72 16.96
N SER A 418 -5.12 0.75 17.82
CA SER A 418 -6.15 0.48 18.85
C SER A 418 -5.93 1.27 20.16
N ALA A 419 -5.01 2.26 20.17
CA ALA A 419 -4.53 2.90 21.40
C ALA A 419 -5.26 4.18 21.80
N GLY A 420 -6.06 4.72 20.89
CA GLY A 420 -6.83 5.95 21.16
C GLY A 420 -7.18 6.70 19.88
N ILE A 421 -7.90 7.80 20.05
CA ILE A 421 -8.39 8.64 18.96
C ILE A 421 -7.58 9.93 18.91
N ALA A 422 -7.01 10.23 17.74
CA ALA A 422 -6.37 11.49 17.40
C ALA A 422 -7.36 12.45 16.74
N VAL A 423 -7.05 13.75 16.73
CA VAL A 423 -7.77 14.77 15.96
C VAL A 423 -6.78 15.71 15.31
N LEU A 424 -6.99 15.97 14.02
CA LEU A 424 -6.36 17.06 13.28
C LEU A 424 -7.42 18.05 12.85
N ARG A 425 -7.01 19.30 12.56
CA ARG A 425 -7.92 20.30 12.00
C ARG A 425 -7.29 21.04 10.82
N SER A 426 -8.12 21.55 9.94
CA SER A 426 -7.71 22.35 8.79
C SER A 426 -8.84 23.32 8.37
N LYS A 427 -8.49 24.37 7.62
CA LYS A 427 -9.47 25.25 6.96
C LYS A 427 -9.88 24.76 5.58
N SER A 428 -9.24 23.71 5.07
CA SER A 428 -9.55 23.09 3.77
C SER A 428 -9.78 21.58 3.95
N PRO A 429 -10.65 20.96 3.18
CA PRO A 429 -10.87 19.51 3.24
C PRO A 429 -9.61 18.70 2.88
N THR A 430 -8.67 19.30 2.14
CA THR A 430 -7.40 18.64 1.74
C THR A 430 -6.18 19.11 2.54
N GLY A 431 -6.37 19.94 3.58
CA GLY A 431 -5.27 20.45 4.39
C GLY A 431 -4.80 21.87 3.97
N PRO A 432 -3.66 22.35 4.48
CA PRO A 432 -2.77 21.65 5.40
C PRO A 432 -3.42 21.34 6.75
N TRP A 433 -3.06 20.17 7.31
CA TRP A 433 -3.59 19.69 8.59
C TRP A 433 -2.64 20.04 9.73
N GLU A 434 -3.18 20.40 10.89
CA GLU A 434 -2.41 20.68 12.11
C GLU A 434 -2.96 19.86 13.29
N ASP A 435 -2.08 19.53 14.23
CA ASP A 435 -2.43 18.92 15.52
C ASP A 435 -2.75 20.01 16.55
N PRO A 436 -4.04 20.19 16.92
CA PRO A 436 -4.42 21.28 17.82
C PRO A 436 -4.15 21.02 19.30
N ILE A 437 -3.88 19.75 19.69
CA ILE A 437 -3.78 19.36 21.13
C ILE A 437 -2.51 18.62 21.50
N GLY A 438 -1.69 18.16 20.54
CA GLY A 438 -0.40 17.52 20.78
C GLY A 438 -0.46 16.15 21.47
N LYS A 439 -1.64 15.51 21.49
CA LYS A 439 -1.88 14.22 22.17
C LYS A 439 -3.18 13.59 21.67
N ALA A 440 -3.43 12.33 22.06
CA ALA A 440 -4.73 11.70 21.80
C ALA A 440 -5.87 12.44 22.53
N LEU A 441 -6.98 12.66 21.83
CA LEU A 441 -8.23 13.17 22.41
C LEU A 441 -8.87 12.13 23.34
N ILE A 442 -8.86 10.86 22.93
CA ILE A 442 -9.33 9.72 23.70
C ILE A 442 -8.16 8.75 23.86
N ASN A 443 -7.97 8.22 25.07
CA ASN A 443 -7.00 7.16 25.36
C ASN A 443 -7.48 6.31 26.55
N GLU A 444 -6.69 5.33 26.97
CA GLU A 444 -7.04 4.39 28.06
C GLU A 444 -7.20 5.05 29.43
N ASN A 445 -6.75 6.31 29.62
CA ASN A 445 -6.94 7.08 30.86
C ASN A 445 -8.18 7.98 30.80
N THR A 446 -8.88 8.03 29.67
CA THR A 446 -10.19 8.71 29.55
C THR A 446 -11.20 7.92 30.39
N PRO A 447 -12.06 8.57 31.19
CA PRO A 447 -13.07 7.86 31.99
C PRO A 447 -13.89 6.87 31.14
N ASN A 448 -14.17 5.70 31.70
CA ASN A 448 -14.92 4.62 31.03
C ASN A 448 -14.25 4.05 29.74
N CYS A 449 -12.98 4.29 29.53
CA CYS A 449 -12.22 3.92 28.32
C CYS A 449 -11.00 3.03 28.61
N SER A 450 -10.91 2.42 29.80
CA SER A 450 -9.80 1.50 30.07
C SER A 450 -9.76 0.35 29.06
N ARG A 451 -8.58 -0.24 28.84
CA ARG A 451 -8.40 -1.36 27.90
C ARG A 451 -9.20 -2.61 28.26
N THR A 452 -9.65 -2.72 29.49
CA THR A 452 -10.52 -3.79 29.97
C THR A 452 -11.98 -3.53 29.61
N GLU A 453 -12.37 -2.27 29.43
CA GLU A 453 -13.74 -1.86 29.08
C GLU A 453 -13.91 -1.65 27.57
N VAL A 454 -12.89 -1.06 26.92
CA VAL A 454 -12.83 -0.81 25.49
C VAL A 454 -11.51 -1.37 24.95
N PRO A 455 -11.43 -2.65 24.61
CA PRO A 455 -10.18 -3.30 24.16
C PRO A 455 -9.55 -2.61 22.95
N TRP A 456 -10.37 -2.11 22.03
CA TRP A 456 -9.96 -1.35 20.86
C TRP A 456 -10.51 0.07 20.94
N LEU A 457 -9.66 1.03 21.30
CA LEU A 457 -9.98 2.46 21.27
C LEU A 457 -9.73 2.97 19.85
N PHE A 458 -10.68 2.70 18.94
CA PHE A 458 -10.53 2.92 17.51
C PHE A 458 -11.88 3.23 16.84
N ASP A 459 -11.91 3.32 15.52
CA ASP A 459 -13.07 3.51 14.64
C ASP A 459 -14.01 4.62 15.12
N PRO A 460 -13.50 5.88 15.13
CA PRO A 460 -14.32 7.01 15.52
C PRO A 460 -15.37 7.34 14.46
N ALA A 461 -16.56 7.75 14.89
CA ALA A 461 -17.57 8.41 14.07
C ALA A 461 -17.99 9.71 14.70
N VAL A 462 -17.98 10.80 13.94
CA VAL A 462 -18.35 12.14 14.42
C VAL A 462 -19.65 12.60 13.79
N LEU A 463 -20.53 13.17 14.62
CA LEU A 463 -21.73 13.87 14.21
C LEU A 463 -21.68 15.31 14.74
N VAL A 464 -21.95 16.29 13.89
CA VAL A 464 -22.33 17.64 14.32
C VAL A 464 -23.83 17.76 14.10
N ASP A 465 -24.57 17.91 15.20
CA ASP A 465 -26.03 18.00 15.18
C ASP A 465 -26.52 19.37 14.71
N ASP A 466 -27.82 19.49 14.47
CA ASP A 466 -28.46 20.72 13.95
C ASP A 466 -28.26 21.94 14.87
N ASP A 467 -28.12 21.71 16.19
CA ASP A 467 -27.82 22.75 17.18
C ASP A 467 -26.30 23.09 17.27
N GLY A 468 -25.45 22.43 16.43
CA GLY A 468 -24.01 22.58 16.42
C GLY A 468 -23.28 21.78 17.50
N THR A 469 -23.97 20.93 18.27
CA THR A 469 -23.33 20.05 19.25
C THR A 469 -22.61 18.92 18.52
N GLY A 470 -21.34 18.69 18.90
CA GLY A 470 -20.54 17.58 18.40
C GLY A 470 -20.68 16.31 19.26
N TYR A 471 -20.77 15.15 18.64
CA TYR A 471 -20.78 13.86 19.30
C TYR A 471 -19.74 12.96 18.64
N LEU A 472 -18.96 12.21 19.45
CA LEU A 472 -17.96 11.26 18.98
C LEU A 472 -18.30 9.87 19.51
N TYR A 473 -18.52 8.93 18.59
CA TYR A 473 -18.72 7.51 18.85
C TYR A 473 -17.43 6.77 18.54
N PHE A 474 -17.08 5.73 19.29
CA PHE A 474 -15.84 4.99 19.08
C PHE A 474 -15.83 3.68 19.87
N GLY A 475 -14.86 2.83 19.54
CA GLY A 475 -14.61 1.61 20.29
C GLY A 475 -15.08 0.36 19.57
N GLY A 476 -14.60 -0.78 20.06
CA GLY A 476 -14.92 -2.10 19.53
C GLY A 476 -14.14 -3.21 20.24
N GLY A 477 -14.18 -4.37 19.62
CA GLY A 477 -13.54 -5.57 20.15
C GLY A 477 -14.36 -6.24 21.24
N LYS A 478 -13.79 -7.30 21.78
CA LYS A 478 -14.43 -8.13 22.84
C LYS A 478 -13.66 -7.96 24.12
N THR A 479 -14.35 -7.64 25.19
CA THR A 479 -13.75 -7.65 26.53
C THR A 479 -13.37 -9.07 26.94
N ALA A 480 -12.29 -9.20 27.71
CA ALA A 480 -11.83 -10.51 28.18
C ALA A 480 -12.93 -11.24 28.96
N GLY A 481 -13.21 -12.47 28.56
CA GLY A 481 -14.31 -13.29 29.14
C GLY A 481 -15.67 -13.08 28.46
N GLU A 482 -15.75 -12.19 27.45
CA GLU A 482 -16.96 -11.94 26.65
C GLU A 482 -16.83 -12.35 25.19
N GLU A 483 -15.87 -13.22 24.84
CA GLU A 483 -15.62 -13.74 23.50
C GLU A 483 -16.80 -14.55 22.96
N GLY A 484 -17.85 -14.17 22.67
CA GLY A 484 -19.11 -14.80 22.25
C GLY A 484 -20.30 -14.08 22.83
N SER A 485 -20.07 -12.99 23.57
CA SER A 485 -21.14 -12.15 24.07
C SER A 485 -21.95 -11.53 22.94
N SER A 486 -23.24 -11.61 23.03
CA SER A 486 -24.18 -10.91 22.18
C SER A 486 -24.22 -9.39 22.42
N SER A 487 -23.56 -8.90 23.47
CA SER A 487 -23.49 -7.48 23.82
C SER A 487 -22.12 -7.17 24.45
N PRO A 488 -21.08 -6.93 23.65
CA PRO A 488 -19.71 -6.76 24.15
C PRO A 488 -19.48 -5.53 25.03
N LYS A 489 -20.37 -4.53 24.98
CA LYS A 489 -20.31 -3.29 25.79
C LYS A 489 -19.02 -2.46 25.59
N SER A 490 -18.34 -2.64 24.50
CA SER A 490 -17.02 -2.04 24.19
C SER A 490 -17.10 -0.75 23.38
N THR A 491 -18.29 -0.21 23.14
CA THR A 491 -18.51 1.04 22.40
C THR A 491 -18.88 2.17 23.33
N ARG A 492 -18.45 3.36 22.98
CA ARG A 492 -18.69 4.61 23.71
C ARG A 492 -19.22 5.70 22.80
N VAL A 493 -19.95 6.63 23.39
CA VAL A 493 -20.27 7.94 22.80
C VAL A 493 -19.95 9.02 23.82
N VAL A 494 -19.43 10.15 23.35
CA VAL A 494 -19.16 11.33 24.19
C VAL A 494 -19.57 12.59 23.47
N LYS A 495 -20.06 13.58 24.22
CA LYS A 495 -20.24 14.93 23.71
C LYS A 495 -18.89 15.63 23.58
N LEU A 496 -18.65 16.27 22.47
CA LEU A 496 -17.44 17.09 22.26
C LEU A 496 -17.66 18.50 22.83
N GLY A 497 -16.57 19.12 23.28
CA GLY A 497 -16.55 20.54 23.59
C GLY A 497 -16.91 21.40 22.38
N ALA A 498 -17.27 22.64 22.62
CA ALA A 498 -17.63 23.58 21.54
C ALA A 498 -16.47 23.79 20.53
N ASP A 499 -15.24 23.54 20.96
CA ASP A 499 -13.99 23.61 20.18
C ASP A 499 -13.74 22.37 19.33
N MET A 500 -14.50 21.29 19.48
CA MET A 500 -14.36 19.99 18.79
C MET A 500 -13.05 19.22 19.09
N ILE A 501 -12.25 19.69 20.03
CA ILE A 501 -10.93 19.12 20.38
C ILE A 501 -10.80 18.86 21.88
N SER A 502 -11.90 18.97 22.61
CA SER A 502 -12.04 18.63 24.02
C SER A 502 -13.35 17.82 24.23
N LEU A 503 -13.50 17.21 25.42
CA LEU A 503 -14.69 16.46 25.79
C LEU A 503 -15.58 17.33 26.71
N ASP A 504 -16.90 17.25 26.52
CA ASP A 504 -17.91 17.83 27.40
C ASP A 504 -18.64 16.70 28.14
N GLY A 505 -18.01 16.19 29.18
CA GLY A 505 -18.46 15.07 30.01
C GLY A 505 -17.70 13.75 29.75
N ASP A 506 -18.12 12.73 30.48
CA ASP A 506 -17.51 11.40 30.38
C ASP A 506 -18.16 10.57 29.27
N PRO A 507 -17.39 9.72 28.57
CA PRO A 507 -17.95 8.78 27.60
C PRO A 507 -19.01 7.85 28.21
N VAL A 508 -20.10 7.66 27.47
CA VAL A 508 -21.24 6.81 27.85
C VAL A 508 -21.19 5.51 27.06
N GLN A 509 -21.44 4.39 27.74
CA GLN A 509 -21.45 3.08 27.12
C GLN A 509 -22.70 2.89 26.24
N LEU A 510 -22.47 2.37 25.01
CA LEU A 510 -23.51 1.82 24.14
C LEU A 510 -23.51 0.29 24.20
N GLN A 511 -24.63 -0.35 23.78
CA GLN A 511 -24.79 -1.80 23.91
C GLN A 511 -25.31 -2.47 22.63
N PRO A 512 -24.72 -2.19 21.44
CA PRO A 512 -25.15 -2.82 20.20
C PRO A 512 -24.88 -4.32 20.22
N ALA A 513 -25.84 -5.10 19.71
CA ALA A 513 -25.75 -6.55 19.68
C ALA A 513 -24.64 -7.01 18.72
N TRP A 514 -23.83 -7.95 19.16
CA TRP A 514 -22.78 -8.57 18.33
C TRP A 514 -21.78 -7.58 17.71
N LEU A 515 -21.57 -6.44 18.35
CA LEU A 515 -20.59 -5.47 17.86
C LEU A 515 -19.22 -6.11 17.63
N PHE A 516 -18.58 -5.74 16.54
CA PHE A 516 -17.18 -6.04 16.26
C PHE A 516 -16.37 -4.75 16.14
N GLU A 517 -16.72 -3.87 15.18
CA GLU A 517 -16.00 -2.64 14.85
C GLU A 517 -16.89 -1.67 14.07
N ASP A 518 -16.33 -0.57 13.51
CA ASP A 518 -16.97 0.28 12.52
C ASP A 518 -18.15 1.06 13.07
N SER A 519 -17.94 1.86 14.10
CA SER A 519 -18.99 2.78 14.59
C SER A 519 -19.26 3.87 13.56
N GLU A 520 -20.55 4.09 13.25
CA GLU A 520 -21.01 5.17 12.38
C GLU A 520 -22.31 5.77 12.92
N ILE A 521 -22.52 7.06 12.67
CA ILE A 521 -23.72 7.79 13.11
C ILE A 521 -24.21 8.76 12.04
N ASN A 522 -25.49 8.72 11.76
CA ASN A 522 -26.16 9.65 10.84
C ASN A 522 -27.47 10.16 11.43
N LYS A 523 -27.87 11.39 11.08
CA LYS A 523 -29.18 11.92 11.34
C LYS A 523 -29.97 11.96 10.03
N ILE A 524 -31.04 11.18 9.96
CA ILE A 524 -31.87 11.04 8.77
C ILE A 524 -33.33 11.36 9.17
N ASN A 525 -33.94 12.37 8.56
CA ASN A 525 -35.30 12.76 8.83
C ASN A 525 -35.58 12.97 10.33
N GLY A 526 -34.63 13.60 11.04
CA GLY A 526 -34.76 13.93 12.46
C GLY A 526 -34.47 12.77 13.41
N LYS A 527 -34.18 11.56 12.92
CA LYS A 527 -33.81 10.41 13.74
C LYS A 527 -32.31 10.11 13.62
N TYR A 528 -31.73 9.61 14.70
CA TYR A 528 -30.33 9.19 14.75
C TYR A 528 -30.26 7.69 14.42
N TYR A 529 -29.39 7.36 13.50
CA TYR A 529 -29.07 5.99 13.06
C TYR A 529 -27.65 5.68 13.46
N TYR A 530 -27.49 4.91 14.54
CA TYR A 530 -26.20 4.35 14.92
C TYR A 530 -26.01 3.03 14.21
N SER A 531 -25.00 2.91 13.36
CA SER A 531 -24.68 1.69 12.62
C SER A 531 -23.26 1.21 12.92
N TYR A 532 -23.01 -0.08 12.67
CA TYR A 532 -21.76 -0.75 13.04
C TYR A 532 -21.60 -2.08 12.31
N CYS A 533 -20.38 -2.61 12.26
CA CYS A 533 -20.09 -3.96 11.76
C CYS A 533 -20.32 -5.00 12.85
N THR A 534 -21.11 -6.03 12.53
CA THR A 534 -21.35 -7.17 13.41
C THR A 534 -20.19 -8.16 13.41
N ASN A 535 -20.11 -8.97 14.48
CA ASN A 535 -19.07 -9.97 14.62
C ASN A 535 -19.16 -11.10 13.56
N TRP A 536 -18.04 -11.75 13.31
CA TRP A 536 -17.94 -12.94 12.45
C TRP A 536 -18.62 -14.20 13.01
N SER A 537 -18.84 -14.24 14.31
CA SER A 537 -19.36 -15.41 15.03
C SER A 537 -20.82 -15.25 15.46
N VAL A 538 -21.61 -14.45 14.74
CA VAL A 538 -23.05 -14.31 15.02
C VAL A 538 -23.73 -15.66 14.77
N PRO A 539 -24.51 -16.19 15.74
CA PRO A 539 -25.22 -17.45 15.56
C PRO A 539 -26.24 -17.38 14.41
N SER A 540 -26.42 -18.52 13.72
CA SER A 540 -27.33 -18.60 12.56
C SER A 540 -28.81 -18.35 12.88
N ASP A 541 -29.21 -18.53 14.12
CA ASP A 541 -30.56 -18.26 14.63
C ASP A 541 -30.83 -16.75 14.81
N TYR A 542 -29.81 -15.92 14.80
CA TYR A 542 -29.93 -14.45 14.65
C TYR A 542 -30.25 -14.04 13.20
N GLY A 543 -30.50 -15.00 12.31
CA GLY A 543 -31.04 -14.81 10.96
C GLY A 543 -30.14 -13.98 10.06
N TYR A 544 -30.46 -12.72 9.86
CA TYR A 544 -29.81 -11.81 8.90
C TYR A 544 -28.54 -11.13 9.42
N PHE A 545 -28.08 -11.45 10.62
CA PHE A 545 -26.86 -10.88 11.22
C PHE A 545 -25.59 -11.69 10.95
N SER A 546 -25.58 -12.61 10.00
CA SER A 546 -24.42 -13.45 9.78
C SER A 546 -23.21 -12.64 9.32
N SER A 547 -22.03 -12.98 9.88
CA SER A 547 -20.70 -12.70 9.33
C SER A 547 -20.45 -11.27 8.87
N ALA A 548 -20.16 -10.37 9.82
CA ALA A 548 -19.68 -9.01 9.54
C ALA A 548 -20.60 -8.19 8.61
N ASN A 549 -21.89 -8.23 8.86
CA ASN A 549 -22.88 -7.37 8.22
C ASN A 549 -22.92 -6.00 8.90
N ILE A 550 -23.39 -4.97 8.21
CA ILE A 550 -23.69 -3.69 8.84
C ILE A 550 -25.12 -3.72 9.38
N ALA A 551 -25.20 -3.51 10.69
CA ALA A 551 -26.44 -3.38 11.42
C ALA A 551 -26.63 -1.96 11.95
N TYR A 552 -27.85 -1.58 12.30
CA TYR A 552 -28.15 -0.26 12.86
C TYR A 552 -29.28 -0.30 13.90
N TYR A 553 -29.30 0.74 14.72
CA TYR A 553 -30.36 1.10 15.64
C TYR A 553 -30.78 2.54 15.39
N THR A 554 -32.04 2.85 15.79
CA THR A 554 -32.55 4.22 15.67
C THR A 554 -32.92 4.78 17.03
N SER A 555 -32.82 6.12 17.17
CA SER A 555 -33.21 6.84 18.36
C SER A 555 -33.66 8.28 18.00
N ASP A 556 -34.44 8.90 18.88
CA ASP A 556 -34.74 10.32 18.80
C ASP A 556 -33.71 11.21 19.55
N ARG A 557 -32.66 10.59 20.11
CA ARG A 557 -31.59 11.25 20.86
C ARG A 557 -30.21 10.69 20.46
N PRO A 558 -29.15 11.52 20.36
CA PRO A 558 -27.86 11.07 19.85
C PRO A 558 -27.12 10.10 20.78
N MET A 559 -27.22 10.24 22.09
CA MET A 559 -26.45 9.43 23.05
C MET A 559 -27.25 8.35 23.76
N THR A 560 -28.57 8.39 23.71
CA THR A 560 -29.46 7.53 24.49
C THR A 560 -30.72 7.22 23.71
N GLY A 561 -31.57 6.32 24.25
CA GLY A 561 -32.89 6.02 23.66
C GLY A 561 -32.86 4.97 22.55
N PHE A 562 -31.74 4.37 22.26
CA PHE A 562 -31.65 3.26 21.33
C PHE A 562 -32.26 2.00 21.95
N ASP A 563 -33.15 1.33 21.24
CA ASP A 563 -33.70 0.04 21.65
C ASP A 563 -32.76 -1.09 21.21
N TRP A 564 -31.82 -1.43 22.09
CA TRP A 564 -30.80 -2.45 21.80
C TRP A 564 -31.36 -3.85 21.56
N THR A 565 -32.68 -4.07 21.74
CA THR A 565 -33.33 -5.35 21.44
C THR A 565 -33.81 -5.45 19.99
N LYS A 566 -33.76 -4.39 19.22
CA LYS A 566 -34.31 -4.30 17.84
C LYS A 566 -33.28 -3.85 16.82
N PRO A 567 -32.20 -4.62 16.61
CA PRO A 567 -31.28 -4.32 15.56
C PRO A 567 -31.90 -4.55 14.17
N ALA A 568 -31.50 -3.73 13.20
CA ALA A 568 -31.86 -3.93 11.79
C ALA A 568 -30.60 -4.05 10.95
N LYS A 569 -30.65 -4.78 9.84
CA LYS A 569 -29.55 -4.87 8.88
C LYS A 569 -29.76 -3.86 7.76
N VAL A 570 -28.71 -3.10 7.46
CA VAL A 570 -28.71 -2.22 6.29
C VAL A 570 -27.93 -2.81 5.13
N PHE A 571 -26.81 -3.53 5.39
CA PHE A 571 -25.90 -3.93 4.35
C PHE A 571 -25.27 -5.30 4.67
N ALA A 572 -25.32 -6.21 3.73
CA ALA A 572 -24.64 -7.50 3.84
C ALA A 572 -23.14 -7.34 3.65
N ASN A 573 -22.34 -8.29 4.17
CA ASN A 573 -20.92 -8.31 3.83
C ASN A 573 -20.74 -8.40 2.31
N PRO A 574 -19.94 -7.49 1.70
CA PRO A 574 -19.71 -7.46 0.25
C PRO A 574 -19.20 -8.77 -0.34
N GLY A 575 -18.56 -9.60 0.46
CA GLY A 575 -18.12 -10.95 0.05
C GLY A 575 -19.24 -11.83 -0.47
N SER A 576 -20.50 -11.56 -0.12
CA SER A 576 -21.66 -12.23 -0.68
C SER A 576 -21.86 -11.98 -2.18
N VAL A 577 -21.34 -10.86 -2.71
CA VAL A 577 -21.39 -10.47 -4.13
C VAL A 577 -20.05 -10.73 -4.81
N PHE A 578 -18.95 -10.34 -4.17
CA PHE A 578 -17.62 -10.38 -4.78
C PHE A 578 -16.87 -11.71 -4.57
N GLY A 579 -17.37 -12.59 -3.70
CA GLY A 579 -16.80 -13.93 -3.47
C GLY A 579 -15.82 -14.01 -2.31
N THR A 580 -15.17 -12.90 -1.94
CA THR A 580 -14.21 -12.86 -0.84
C THR A 580 -14.75 -12.05 0.34
N TYR A 581 -14.94 -12.72 1.47
CA TYR A 581 -15.37 -12.11 2.72
C TYR A 581 -14.18 -11.53 3.46
N TYR A 582 -14.31 -10.25 3.86
CA TYR A 582 -13.33 -9.56 4.68
C TYR A 582 -14.04 -8.66 5.70
N ASN A 583 -13.28 -7.93 6.56
CA ASN A 583 -13.92 -6.97 7.46
C ASN A 583 -14.78 -5.99 6.64
N ASN A 584 -15.80 -5.44 7.25
CA ASN A 584 -16.78 -4.61 6.57
C ASN A 584 -16.86 -3.27 7.28
N HIS A 585 -16.46 -2.23 6.61
CA HIS A 585 -16.57 -0.85 7.06
C HIS A 585 -17.41 -0.05 6.09
N HIS A 586 -18.16 0.91 6.62
CA HIS A 586 -19.07 1.69 5.82
C HIS A 586 -19.12 3.16 6.20
N LYS A 587 -19.63 3.97 5.29
CA LYS A 587 -20.07 5.35 5.51
C LYS A 587 -21.38 5.55 4.79
N MET A 588 -22.42 5.98 5.49
CA MET A 588 -23.64 6.49 4.89
C MET A 588 -23.48 7.99 4.71
N VAL A 589 -23.73 8.51 3.52
CA VAL A 589 -23.56 9.92 3.21
C VAL A 589 -24.64 10.41 2.28
N GLN A 590 -25.12 11.64 2.53
CA GLN A 590 -26.02 12.34 1.59
C GLN A 590 -25.18 13.16 0.61
N PHE A 591 -25.49 13.07 -0.68
CA PHE A 591 -24.89 13.89 -1.72
C PHE A 591 -25.94 14.29 -2.76
N LYS A 592 -26.05 15.58 -3.03
CA LYS A 592 -27.05 16.15 -3.94
C LYS A 592 -28.49 15.66 -3.68
N GLY A 593 -28.86 15.53 -2.41
CA GLY A 593 -30.18 15.13 -1.95
C GLY A 593 -30.46 13.64 -1.87
N GLU A 594 -29.58 12.79 -2.43
CA GLU A 594 -29.70 11.33 -2.41
C GLU A 594 -28.73 10.72 -1.41
N TRP A 595 -29.04 9.52 -0.90
CA TRP A 595 -28.21 8.80 0.07
C TRP A 595 -27.40 7.69 -0.59
N TYR A 596 -26.18 7.52 -0.14
CA TYR A 596 -25.22 6.53 -0.65
C TYR A 596 -24.56 5.77 0.50
N MET A 597 -24.18 4.54 0.20
CA MET A 597 -23.36 3.66 1.04
C MET A 597 -21.97 3.56 0.41
N ILE A 598 -20.95 4.09 1.08
CA ILE A 598 -19.56 3.85 0.73
C ILE A 598 -19.05 2.71 1.62
N TYR A 599 -18.30 1.78 1.06
CA TYR A 599 -17.79 0.61 1.77
C TYR A 599 -16.50 0.13 1.13
N HIS A 600 -15.81 -0.84 1.75
CA HIS A 600 -14.61 -1.40 1.14
C HIS A 600 -14.72 -2.91 0.84
N THR A 601 -13.86 -3.37 -0.07
CA THR A 601 -13.65 -4.78 -0.42
C THR A 601 -12.16 -5.04 -0.67
N VAL A 602 -11.78 -6.29 -0.97
CA VAL A 602 -10.42 -6.68 -1.37
C VAL A 602 -10.29 -7.03 -2.86
N ILE A 603 -11.32 -6.74 -3.66
CA ILE A 603 -11.41 -7.19 -5.05
C ILE A 603 -10.34 -6.59 -5.98
N LEU A 604 -9.90 -5.36 -5.72
CA LEU A 604 -8.84 -4.74 -6.51
C LEU A 604 -7.53 -5.52 -6.37
N GLN A 605 -7.17 -5.90 -5.16
CA GLN A 605 -5.98 -6.70 -4.91
C GLN A 605 -6.06 -8.08 -5.59
N GLU A 606 -7.22 -8.73 -5.57
CA GLU A 606 -7.40 -10.03 -6.23
C GLU A 606 -7.19 -9.95 -7.74
N LYS A 607 -7.66 -8.87 -8.38
CA LYS A 607 -7.44 -8.63 -9.81
C LYS A 607 -5.99 -8.23 -10.12
N ALA A 608 -5.46 -7.25 -9.38
CA ALA A 608 -4.14 -6.68 -9.63
C ALA A 608 -3.00 -7.68 -9.39
N TYR A 609 -3.21 -8.65 -8.52
CA TYR A 609 -2.16 -9.58 -8.06
C TYR A 609 -2.59 -11.04 -8.13
N ALA A 610 -3.48 -11.38 -9.06
CA ALA A 610 -3.94 -12.75 -9.27
C ALA A 610 -2.80 -13.78 -9.40
N ASP A 611 -1.69 -13.39 -10.02
CA ASP A 611 -0.50 -14.22 -10.25
C ASP A 611 0.59 -14.02 -9.17
N ALA A 612 0.36 -13.19 -8.16
CA ALA A 612 1.36 -12.86 -7.17
C ALA A 612 1.54 -14.00 -6.16
N VAL A 613 2.78 -14.19 -5.73
CA VAL A 613 3.12 -15.15 -4.69
C VAL A 613 2.93 -14.50 -3.33
N LEU A 614 1.95 -14.96 -2.58
CA LEU A 614 1.74 -14.51 -1.21
C LEU A 614 2.81 -15.05 -0.27
N ALA A 615 3.13 -14.32 0.79
CA ALA A 615 3.95 -14.81 1.88
C ALA A 615 3.25 -16.00 2.55
N LYS A 616 4.03 -17.02 2.95
CA LYS A 616 3.50 -18.29 3.43
C LYS A 616 2.66 -18.10 4.71
N GLY A 617 1.51 -18.73 4.78
CA GLY A 617 0.59 -18.61 5.92
C GLY A 617 -0.58 -17.65 5.70
N ASN A 618 -0.58 -16.86 4.62
CA ASN A 618 -1.63 -15.90 4.35
C ASN A 618 -2.70 -16.51 3.41
N SER A 619 -3.96 -16.35 3.78
CA SER A 619 -5.11 -16.73 2.94
C SER A 619 -5.46 -15.66 1.90
N GLY A 620 -4.87 -14.47 2.01
CA GLY A 620 -5.00 -13.33 1.12
C GLY A 620 -4.09 -12.20 1.61
N ALA A 621 -3.78 -11.23 0.78
CA ALA A 621 -2.99 -10.09 1.20
C ALA A 621 -3.82 -8.99 1.87
N ASN A 622 -5.14 -8.97 1.62
CA ASN A 622 -6.13 -8.19 2.34
C ASN A 622 -5.97 -6.65 2.23
N TYR A 623 -5.44 -6.18 1.08
CA TYR A 623 -5.44 -4.75 0.75
C TYR A 623 -6.78 -4.35 0.15
N ARG A 624 -7.33 -3.26 0.66
CA ARG A 624 -8.75 -2.91 0.47
C ARG A 624 -8.91 -1.78 -0.54
N CYS A 625 -10.04 -1.74 -1.20
CA CYS A 625 -10.46 -0.68 -2.12
C CYS A 625 -11.89 -0.26 -1.84
N MET A 626 -12.21 1.02 -2.07
CA MET A 626 -13.51 1.59 -1.78
C MET A 626 -14.50 1.48 -2.95
N HIS A 627 -15.74 1.32 -2.59
CA HIS A 627 -16.90 1.23 -3.48
C HIS A 627 -18.00 2.18 -3.03
N ILE A 628 -18.93 2.50 -3.92
CA ILE A 628 -20.13 3.27 -3.62
C ILE A 628 -21.35 2.67 -4.30
N ASP A 629 -22.43 2.55 -3.56
CA ASP A 629 -23.74 2.14 -4.07
C ASP A 629 -24.85 3.00 -3.45
N LYS A 630 -26.04 2.94 -4.03
CA LYS A 630 -27.19 3.70 -3.52
C LYS A 630 -27.68 3.12 -2.19
N LEU A 631 -27.96 4.01 -1.23
CA LEU A 631 -28.65 3.68 0.01
C LEU A 631 -30.14 4.05 -0.15
N ASN A 632 -31.02 3.08 0.04
CA ASN A 632 -32.45 3.26 -0.01
C ASN A 632 -33.00 3.47 1.41
N ILE A 633 -33.86 4.46 1.54
CA ILE A 633 -34.60 4.75 2.77
C ILE A 633 -36.06 4.46 2.51
N GLY A 634 -36.64 3.49 3.24
CA GLY A 634 -38.05 3.15 3.19
C GLY A 634 -38.93 4.24 3.80
N GLU A 635 -40.21 4.21 3.49
CA GLU A 635 -41.21 5.13 4.07
C GLU A 635 -41.31 4.99 5.60
N ASP A 636 -41.01 3.81 6.12
CA ASP A 636 -40.95 3.52 7.55
C ASP A 636 -39.62 3.92 8.21
N GLY A 637 -38.68 4.47 7.43
CA GLY A 637 -37.33 4.81 7.85
C GLY A 637 -36.37 3.63 7.85
N SER A 638 -36.74 2.47 7.32
CA SER A 638 -35.83 1.34 7.15
C SER A 638 -34.75 1.66 6.11
N LEU A 639 -33.52 1.15 6.35
CA LEU A 639 -32.37 1.35 5.47
C LEU A 639 -32.00 0.06 4.75
N SER A 640 -31.64 0.18 3.46
CA SER A 640 -31.10 -0.97 2.71
C SER A 640 -30.14 -0.53 1.62
N ALA A 641 -29.04 -1.26 1.47
CA ALA A 641 -28.07 -1.11 0.37
C ALA A 641 -27.58 -2.49 -0.09
N THR A 642 -27.14 -2.56 -1.32
CA THR A 642 -26.60 -3.78 -1.93
C THR A 642 -25.31 -3.43 -2.67
N ALA A 643 -24.26 -4.21 -2.42
CA ALA A 643 -22.98 -4.05 -3.12
C ALA A 643 -23.11 -4.46 -4.59
N THR A 644 -22.50 -3.69 -5.50
CA THR A 644 -22.49 -3.98 -6.94
C THR A 644 -21.10 -3.74 -7.56
N TYR A 645 -20.85 -4.35 -8.70
CA TYR A 645 -19.69 -4.00 -9.55
C TYR A 645 -19.94 -2.69 -10.29
N GLU A 646 -21.17 -2.47 -10.68
CA GLU A 646 -21.59 -1.33 -11.50
C GLU A 646 -21.38 -0.01 -10.77
N GLY A 647 -21.62 0.04 -9.44
CA GLY A 647 -21.60 1.28 -8.68
C GLY A 647 -22.79 2.17 -9.00
N VAL A 648 -22.58 3.46 -9.00
CA VAL A 648 -23.63 4.49 -9.27
C VAL A 648 -23.39 5.16 -10.62
N ASP A 649 -24.45 5.66 -11.23
CA ASP A 649 -24.37 6.52 -12.41
C ASP A 649 -23.92 7.93 -12.04
N PRO A 650 -23.31 8.70 -12.98
CA PRO A 650 -22.91 10.07 -12.72
C PRO A 650 -24.13 10.96 -12.37
N VAL A 651 -24.08 11.61 -11.21
CA VAL A 651 -25.16 12.52 -10.75
C VAL A 651 -24.99 13.97 -11.25
N ALA A 652 -23.95 14.22 -12.03
CA ALA A 652 -23.65 15.48 -12.70
C ALA A 652 -22.76 15.23 -13.92
N SER A 653 -22.50 16.26 -14.71
CA SER A 653 -21.56 16.20 -15.83
C SER A 653 -20.31 17.04 -15.52
N ILE A 654 -19.18 16.65 -16.10
CA ILE A 654 -17.97 17.48 -16.11
C ILE A 654 -18.13 18.53 -17.21
N THR A 655 -17.92 19.82 -16.87
CA THR A 655 -17.72 20.84 -17.88
C THR A 655 -16.28 20.81 -18.40
N PRO A 656 -16.06 20.61 -19.69
CA PRO A 656 -14.71 20.51 -20.24
C PRO A 656 -14.00 21.88 -20.36
N TYR A 657 -14.73 22.98 -20.17
CA TYR A 657 -14.22 24.34 -20.37
C TYR A 657 -13.51 24.93 -19.15
N GLU A 658 -13.54 24.22 -18.02
CA GLU A 658 -12.80 24.56 -16.83
C GLU A 658 -11.51 23.73 -16.75
N LYS A 659 -10.46 24.34 -16.16
CA LYS A 659 -9.20 23.62 -15.94
C LYS A 659 -9.44 22.47 -14.97
N THR A 660 -9.35 21.24 -15.49
CA THR A 660 -9.54 20.02 -14.70
C THR A 660 -8.20 19.37 -14.40
N ASN A 661 -8.01 18.96 -13.15
CA ASN A 661 -6.82 18.18 -12.75
C ASN A 661 -6.80 16.85 -13.51
N ALA A 662 -5.64 16.47 -14.05
CA ALA A 662 -5.51 15.27 -14.88
C ALA A 662 -5.72 13.95 -14.10
N THR A 663 -5.65 13.98 -12.76
CA THR A 663 -5.96 12.81 -11.92
C THR A 663 -7.46 12.58 -11.73
N THR A 664 -8.32 13.45 -12.33
CA THR A 664 -9.77 13.25 -12.35
C THR A 664 -10.13 12.23 -13.41
N MET A 665 -10.57 11.04 -13.00
CA MET A 665 -10.90 9.93 -13.90
C MET A 665 -11.97 9.01 -13.30
N ALA A 666 -12.77 8.42 -14.16
CA ALA A 666 -13.69 7.34 -13.82
C ALA A 666 -12.95 5.98 -13.92
N TRP A 667 -12.10 5.86 -14.91
CA TRP A 667 -11.38 4.62 -15.20
C TRP A 667 -9.96 4.91 -15.64
N ASN A 668 -9.07 3.97 -15.38
CA ASN A 668 -7.72 4.01 -15.96
C ASN A 668 -7.19 2.60 -16.26
N GLY A 669 -6.17 2.57 -17.11
CA GLY A 669 -5.33 1.41 -17.36
C GLY A 669 -3.86 1.83 -17.26
N GLY A 670 -3.15 1.37 -16.24
CA GLY A 670 -1.69 1.53 -16.08
C GLY A 670 -1.20 2.81 -15.41
N LEU A 671 -2.06 3.80 -15.18
CA LEU A 671 -1.66 5.10 -14.65
C LEU A 671 -1.47 5.10 -13.13
N LYS A 672 -0.54 5.91 -12.69
CA LYS A 672 -0.29 6.30 -11.30
C LYS A 672 -0.36 7.79 -11.12
N THR A 673 -0.34 8.16 -9.87
CA THR A 673 -0.38 9.56 -9.45
C THR A 673 0.74 9.85 -8.45
N VAL A 674 1.28 11.05 -8.50
CA VAL A 674 2.31 11.54 -7.57
C VAL A 674 2.03 12.99 -7.22
N TYR A 675 2.40 13.40 -6.01
CA TYR A 675 2.30 14.80 -5.61
C TYR A 675 3.40 15.64 -6.29
N SER A 676 3.00 16.70 -6.98
CA SER A 676 3.91 17.64 -7.62
C SER A 676 4.06 18.90 -6.78
N GLU A 677 5.25 19.15 -6.27
CA GLU A 677 5.56 20.36 -5.50
C GLU A 677 5.36 21.65 -6.31
N SER A 678 5.64 21.62 -7.61
CA SER A 678 5.47 22.78 -8.49
C SER A 678 4.01 23.07 -8.82
N GLN A 679 3.16 22.05 -8.88
CA GLN A 679 1.72 22.17 -9.12
C GLN A 679 0.89 22.29 -7.84
N LYS A 680 1.48 21.95 -6.68
CA LYS A 680 0.78 21.83 -5.39
C LYS A 680 -0.47 20.93 -5.47
N ALA A 681 -0.37 19.87 -6.27
CA ALA A 681 -1.47 18.94 -6.56
C ALA A 681 -0.92 17.59 -7.00
N MET A 682 -1.76 16.55 -6.97
CA MET A 682 -1.48 15.27 -7.59
C MET A 682 -1.47 15.42 -9.12
N VAL A 683 -0.57 14.71 -9.78
CA VAL A 683 -0.41 14.68 -11.25
C VAL A 683 -0.29 13.23 -11.71
N LEU A 684 -0.55 12.97 -12.99
CA LEU A 684 -0.30 11.65 -13.57
C LEU A 684 1.20 11.40 -13.69
N ASP A 685 1.62 10.21 -13.31
CA ASP A 685 3.00 9.74 -13.26
C ASP A 685 3.13 8.34 -13.85
N SER A 686 4.38 7.89 -14.04
CA SER A 686 4.72 6.53 -14.49
C SER A 686 4.02 6.11 -15.79
N ILE A 687 3.77 7.08 -16.67
CA ILE A 687 3.05 6.88 -17.93
C ILE A 687 3.89 6.04 -18.91
N HIS A 688 3.25 5.06 -19.57
CA HIS A 688 3.83 4.21 -20.62
C HIS A 688 2.92 4.17 -21.85
N THR A 689 3.46 3.72 -22.97
CA THR A 689 2.69 3.54 -24.21
C THR A 689 1.62 2.47 -24.03
N GLY A 690 0.36 2.86 -24.23
CA GLY A 690 -0.80 2.00 -24.06
C GLY A 690 -1.58 2.27 -22.78
N ASP A 691 -1.04 3.06 -21.87
CA ASP A 691 -1.79 3.51 -20.71
C ASP A 691 -2.87 4.51 -21.12
N TRP A 692 -3.93 4.60 -20.32
CA TRP A 692 -5.06 5.46 -20.64
C TRP A 692 -5.86 5.85 -19.40
N LEU A 693 -6.57 6.96 -19.48
CA LEU A 693 -7.64 7.31 -18.55
C LEU A 693 -8.94 7.56 -19.30
N GLY A 694 -10.06 7.39 -18.63
CA GLY A 694 -11.39 7.68 -19.12
C GLY A 694 -12.20 8.49 -18.12
N MET A 695 -13.00 9.40 -18.65
CA MET A 695 -13.96 10.21 -17.88
C MET A 695 -15.35 9.94 -18.42
N ASP A 696 -16.33 9.83 -17.53
CA ASP A 696 -17.74 9.72 -17.90
C ASP A 696 -18.42 11.09 -17.91
N SER A 697 -19.46 11.22 -18.72
CA SER A 697 -20.39 12.35 -18.72
C SER A 697 -19.72 13.72 -18.86
N VAL A 698 -18.76 13.85 -19.78
CA VAL A 698 -18.19 15.16 -20.16
C VAL A 698 -19.14 15.85 -21.12
N ASP A 699 -19.67 17.02 -20.73
CA ASP A 699 -20.73 17.73 -21.48
C ASP A 699 -20.17 18.96 -22.19
N PHE A 700 -20.06 18.85 -23.53
CA PHE A 700 -19.57 19.92 -24.40
C PHE A 700 -20.64 20.93 -24.78
N GLY A 701 -21.92 20.66 -24.45
CA GLY A 701 -23.06 21.51 -24.85
C GLY A 701 -23.22 21.60 -26.37
N ASP A 702 -24.11 22.48 -26.81
CA ASP A 702 -24.42 22.67 -28.24
C ASP A 702 -23.35 23.43 -28.99
N GLU A 703 -22.66 24.37 -28.31
CA GLU A 703 -21.59 25.17 -28.92
C GLU A 703 -20.31 24.37 -29.17
N GLY A 704 -20.08 23.36 -28.40
CA GLY A 704 -19.02 22.41 -28.58
C GLY A 704 -17.59 22.93 -28.42
N ALA A 705 -16.61 22.03 -28.46
CA ALA A 705 -15.17 22.32 -28.35
C ALA A 705 -14.45 22.12 -29.70
N SER A 706 -13.43 22.97 -29.97
CA SER A 706 -12.60 22.93 -31.17
C SER A 706 -11.14 22.68 -30.89
N SER A 707 -10.71 22.81 -29.63
CA SER A 707 -9.31 22.60 -29.22
C SER A 707 -9.20 22.05 -27.79
N LEU A 708 -8.03 21.48 -27.48
CA LEU A 708 -7.66 21.02 -26.16
C LEU A 708 -6.31 21.58 -25.77
N LYS A 709 -6.16 21.96 -24.50
CA LYS A 709 -4.93 22.34 -23.83
C LYS A 709 -4.63 21.38 -22.71
N MET A 710 -3.36 21.00 -22.56
CA MET A 710 -2.90 20.14 -21.48
C MET A 710 -1.63 20.72 -20.85
N SER A 711 -1.55 20.68 -19.52
CA SER A 711 -0.33 21.05 -18.78
C SER A 711 0.53 19.80 -18.61
N VAL A 712 1.68 19.77 -19.27
CA VAL A 712 2.55 18.59 -19.36
C VAL A 712 3.97 18.97 -18.97
N ALA A 713 4.66 18.10 -18.23
CA ALA A 713 6.10 18.16 -17.98
C ALA A 713 6.77 16.95 -18.63
N SER A 714 7.75 17.20 -19.52
CA SER A 714 8.43 16.12 -20.25
C SER A 714 9.93 16.41 -20.40
N ALA A 715 10.74 15.43 -20.00
CA ALA A 715 12.18 15.43 -20.24
C ALA A 715 12.56 14.97 -21.67
N THR A 716 11.60 14.50 -22.45
CA THR A 716 11.81 14.03 -23.84
C THR A 716 10.78 14.66 -24.76
N ALA A 717 11.07 14.69 -26.07
CA ALA A 717 10.09 15.10 -27.08
C ALA A 717 9.40 13.90 -27.76
N GLU A 718 9.56 12.70 -27.20
CA GLU A 718 9.05 11.46 -27.77
C GLU A 718 7.72 11.08 -27.14
N GLY A 719 6.66 11.05 -27.94
CA GLY A 719 5.35 10.60 -27.54
C GLY A 719 4.23 11.56 -27.90
N LYS A 720 3.03 11.17 -27.53
CA LYS A 720 1.80 11.95 -27.74
C LYS A 720 0.67 11.44 -26.85
N ILE A 721 -0.35 12.26 -26.69
CA ILE A 721 -1.58 11.93 -25.99
C ILE A 721 -2.71 11.95 -27.03
N GLU A 722 -3.30 10.79 -27.30
CA GLU A 722 -4.40 10.65 -28.24
C GLU A 722 -5.72 10.87 -27.52
N ILE A 723 -6.69 11.52 -28.19
CA ILE A 723 -7.99 11.89 -27.63
C ILE A 723 -9.04 11.09 -28.34
N TYR A 724 -9.82 10.32 -27.56
CA TYR A 724 -10.91 9.50 -28.07
C TYR A 724 -12.22 9.84 -27.36
N LEU A 725 -13.33 9.70 -28.07
CA LEU A 725 -14.70 9.74 -27.54
C LEU A 725 -15.29 8.34 -27.47
N ASP A 726 -16.04 8.09 -26.43
CA ASP A 726 -16.91 6.95 -26.14
C ASP A 726 -16.23 5.59 -25.91
N ALA A 727 -14.99 5.42 -26.38
CA ALA A 727 -14.11 4.30 -25.98
C ALA A 727 -12.63 4.66 -26.23
N ALA A 728 -11.71 3.98 -25.55
CA ALA A 728 -10.28 4.26 -25.58
C ALA A 728 -9.56 3.86 -26.88
N SER A 729 -10.23 3.24 -27.84
CA SER A 729 -9.67 2.92 -29.16
C SER A 729 -10.77 2.74 -30.20
N THR A 730 -10.39 2.84 -31.47
CA THR A 730 -11.29 2.59 -32.58
C THR A 730 -11.79 1.14 -32.61
N GLU A 731 -10.95 0.18 -32.22
CA GLU A 731 -11.31 -1.23 -32.13
C GLU A 731 -12.41 -1.49 -31.09
N LYS A 732 -12.43 -0.68 -30.00
CA LYS A 732 -13.48 -0.72 -28.97
C LYS A 732 -14.68 0.18 -29.31
N GLY A 733 -14.74 0.76 -30.50
CA GLY A 733 -15.83 1.62 -30.95
C GLY A 733 -15.65 3.11 -30.68
N GLY A 734 -14.47 3.54 -30.23
CA GLY A 734 -14.17 4.95 -29.97
C GLY A 734 -13.86 5.74 -31.24
N THR A 735 -14.11 7.04 -31.18
CA THR A 735 -13.76 7.99 -32.25
C THR A 735 -12.56 8.83 -31.86
N LYS A 736 -11.45 8.71 -32.58
CA LYS A 736 -10.29 9.58 -32.35
C LYS A 736 -10.58 10.99 -32.90
N VAL A 737 -10.45 11.98 -32.01
CA VAL A 737 -10.80 13.39 -32.33
C VAL A 737 -9.60 14.33 -32.30
N GLY A 738 -8.42 13.86 -31.91
CA GLY A 738 -7.20 14.67 -31.91
C GLY A 738 -6.03 13.96 -31.24
N GLU A 739 -4.91 14.64 -31.20
CA GLU A 739 -3.74 14.23 -30.44
C GLU A 739 -2.89 15.46 -30.03
N VAL A 740 -2.34 15.42 -28.83
CA VAL A 740 -1.36 16.40 -28.34
C VAL A 740 0.02 15.79 -28.51
N ALA A 741 0.84 16.35 -29.42
CA ALA A 741 2.23 15.96 -29.59
C ALA A 741 3.04 16.46 -28.39
N LEU A 742 3.92 15.64 -27.84
CA LEU A 742 4.80 16.03 -26.76
C LEU A 742 5.99 16.82 -27.26
N SER A 743 6.47 17.75 -26.45
CA SER A 743 7.72 18.49 -26.67
C SER A 743 8.52 18.48 -25.38
N HIS A 744 9.85 18.64 -25.49
CA HIS A 744 10.71 18.82 -24.33
C HIS A 744 10.36 20.12 -23.61
N THR A 745 9.93 20.04 -22.35
CA THR A 745 9.46 21.19 -21.57
C THR A 745 10.53 21.79 -20.65
N GLY A 746 11.72 21.23 -20.63
CA GLY A 746 12.81 21.63 -19.74
C GLY A 746 13.10 20.64 -18.61
N GLY A 747 12.29 19.58 -18.50
CA GLY A 747 12.43 18.51 -17.49
C GLY A 747 11.10 17.91 -17.10
N ASP A 748 11.13 16.83 -16.34
CA ASP A 748 9.97 16.06 -15.86
C ASP A 748 9.16 16.77 -14.77
N THR A 749 9.65 17.89 -14.24
CA THR A 749 8.97 18.74 -13.23
C THR A 749 8.65 20.16 -13.75
N THR A 750 9.03 20.46 -15.00
CA THR A 750 8.81 21.77 -15.65
C THR A 750 7.58 21.69 -16.56
N TYR A 751 6.45 22.19 -16.08
CA TYR A 751 5.17 22.12 -16.80
C TYR A 751 5.04 23.24 -17.82
N GLN A 752 4.58 22.88 -19.02
CA GLN A 752 4.19 23.81 -20.09
C GLN A 752 2.80 23.45 -20.61
N GLU A 753 2.08 24.45 -21.11
CA GLU A 753 0.80 24.25 -21.78
C GLU A 753 1.03 23.85 -23.23
N LEU A 754 0.63 22.61 -23.56
CA LEU A 754 0.61 22.10 -24.93
C LEU A 754 -0.84 22.13 -25.43
N SER A 755 -1.05 22.50 -26.69
CA SER A 755 -2.39 22.60 -27.26
C SER A 755 -2.48 21.90 -28.60
N THR A 756 -3.70 21.45 -28.94
CA THR A 756 -4.03 20.88 -30.25
C THR A 756 -5.41 21.32 -30.72
N ALA A 757 -5.56 21.52 -32.03
CA ALA A 757 -6.89 21.61 -32.64
C ALA A 757 -7.50 20.21 -32.73
N LEU A 758 -8.80 20.11 -32.56
CA LEU A 758 -9.54 18.87 -32.74
C LEU A 758 -9.84 18.66 -34.23
N SER A 759 -9.90 17.41 -34.67
CA SER A 759 -10.20 17.04 -36.06
C SER A 759 -11.62 17.40 -36.47
N SER A 760 -12.53 17.51 -35.53
CA SER A 760 -13.91 17.98 -35.66
C SER A 760 -14.37 18.61 -34.37
N LYS A 761 -15.37 19.47 -34.45
CA LYS A 761 -16.00 20.08 -33.29
C LYS A 761 -16.76 19.01 -32.50
N ILE A 762 -16.53 18.94 -31.19
CA ILE A 762 -17.17 17.98 -30.26
C ILE A 762 -18.35 18.70 -29.63
N THR A 763 -19.57 18.16 -29.72
CA THR A 763 -20.77 18.71 -29.10
C THR A 763 -21.51 17.61 -28.33
N GLY A 764 -22.34 18.01 -27.37
CA GLY A 764 -23.14 17.08 -26.58
C GLY A 764 -22.33 16.41 -25.47
N LYS A 765 -22.85 15.31 -24.97
CA LYS A 765 -22.27 14.58 -23.84
C LYS A 765 -21.55 13.31 -24.30
N HIS A 766 -20.31 13.14 -23.88
CA HIS A 766 -19.46 12.02 -24.26
C HIS A 766 -18.70 11.44 -23.08
N LYS A 767 -18.25 10.19 -23.22
CA LYS A 767 -17.10 9.67 -22.49
C LYS A 767 -15.83 10.14 -23.21
N VAL A 768 -14.87 10.67 -22.46
CA VAL A 768 -13.61 11.17 -23.01
C VAL A 768 -12.46 10.31 -22.53
N PHE A 769 -11.62 9.84 -23.45
CA PHE A 769 -10.47 9.03 -23.14
C PHE A 769 -9.19 9.71 -23.62
N PHE A 770 -8.17 9.73 -22.75
CA PHE A 770 -6.81 10.09 -23.12
C PHE A 770 -5.96 8.82 -23.14
N VAL A 771 -5.36 8.54 -24.29
CA VAL A 771 -4.50 7.35 -24.50
C VAL A 771 -3.07 7.81 -24.71
N PHE A 772 -2.17 7.29 -23.90
CA PHE A 772 -0.81 7.78 -23.79
C PHE A 772 0.14 6.95 -24.64
N ARG A 773 1.09 7.65 -25.29
CA ARG A 773 2.18 7.06 -26.04
C ARG A 773 3.51 7.71 -25.65
N GLY A 774 4.54 6.91 -25.51
CA GLY A 774 5.81 7.32 -24.95
C GLY A 774 5.86 7.12 -23.44
N LYS A 775 6.87 7.70 -22.79
CA LYS A 775 7.11 7.60 -21.36
C LYS A 775 7.96 8.76 -20.84
N GLY A 776 8.05 8.88 -19.49
CA GLY A 776 8.91 9.88 -18.84
C GLY A 776 8.37 11.30 -18.94
N TYR A 777 7.06 11.43 -18.86
CA TYR A 777 6.37 12.70 -18.76
C TYR A 777 5.21 12.62 -17.76
N HIS A 778 4.79 13.77 -17.26
CA HIS A 778 3.71 13.96 -16.31
C HIS A 778 2.62 14.85 -16.91
N VAL A 779 1.36 14.63 -16.49
CA VAL A 779 0.24 15.47 -16.90
C VAL A 779 -0.45 16.03 -15.66
N ALA A 780 -0.55 17.34 -15.56
CA ALA A 780 -1.12 18.03 -14.41
C ALA A 780 -2.60 18.40 -14.60
N SER A 781 -2.96 18.84 -15.81
CA SER A 781 -4.33 19.30 -16.08
C SER A 781 -4.65 19.31 -17.57
N TRP A 782 -5.94 19.40 -17.85
CA TRP A 782 -6.47 19.58 -19.20
C TRP A 782 -7.64 20.58 -19.19
N GLN A 783 -7.90 21.17 -20.37
CA GLN A 783 -9.00 22.09 -20.60
C GLN A 783 -9.31 22.13 -22.09
N PHE A 784 -10.57 21.92 -22.47
CA PHE A 784 -11.04 22.15 -23.83
C PHE A 784 -11.42 23.63 -24.01
N ALA A 785 -11.41 24.07 -25.27
CA ALA A 785 -11.89 25.41 -25.66
C ALA A 785 -12.83 25.33 -26.88
N LYS A 786 -13.77 26.26 -26.92
CA LYS A 786 -14.79 26.41 -27.98
C LYS A 786 -14.19 26.76 -29.33
#